data_f7c10ae88d2249983ead4ca2bcd32a25
#
_entry.id   f7c10ae88d2249983ead4ca2bcd32a25
#
_cell.length_a   1.000
_cell.length_b   1.000
_cell.length_c   1.000
_cell.angle_alpha   90.00
_cell.angle_beta   90.00
_cell.angle_gamma   90.00
#
_symmetry.space_group_name_H-M   'P 1'
#
loop_
_entity.id
_entity.type
_entity.pdbx_description
1 polymer ?
#
loop_
_entity_poly.entity_id
_entity_poly.type
_entity_poly.pdbx_seq_one_letter_code
_entity_poly.pdbx_strand_id
1 'polypeptide(L)'
;MKKFYLFLFIALAWTISASAQVPAFPGADGYGRYTTGGRGGEVYYVTSLEDTDTPGTLRYGVTHLSKVTILFKVSGTIQLNSSLNIRGSNITIAGQSAPGDGICLAGYPVSVSGSNVIVRYMRFRMGDWSLSADEADGADAFGGRFCNNVIVDHCSISWCTDECASFYANYNFTMQWCIISESLRMSLHSKGPHGYGAIWGGIGASYLHNLLIHHDSRTPRFGTGNLGTPSDHMTDMRNNVIYNWSGNGCYGAEGMTVNMINNYYKPGPATTTGSKNRFIGIDDATSSDGTTAIWGKFYIDGNYNSKYPDVNTDNWNGVVVNTSSLIGGNATKADVKSNTEQGETPLLHQHTAQGCFLPVLNYAGCSHRRDAIDTRLTTECRNGTATYKGESANKGGIIDKLEDLMPEDAGSDWSPWPELKSETAPIDTDADGMPDEWETQNGLNPKNPEDRNTRNEEGYTMLEVYLNSLVADITEAQYQDAEIVGKPGEPYAPVTTDVTVSWSMSSGKVGESATVSKEGIVTSSEYSLGSEINRKSTRLAYGKVITTFQPTIEYKSPEPTSALYFDFDLADGVTFRPTEISIMALSYGTSGGYFDLAWVDSNGEETILGTGMHGGSDKEDESLATTKIDLNDLVVPTSTGKCQLIVYVYKLSPTKELGLADIKIGGHLGYTAGINETEVETNNREKSIYNILGQPLSAPQKGFNIINGEKRIIR
;
A
#
# COMPACT_ATOMS: atom_id res chain seq x y z
N MET A 1 -16.73 -51.41 -63.58
CA MET A 1 -16.38 -51.35 -62.16
C MET A 1 -15.32 -50.28 -61.97
N LYS A 2 -15.70 -49.07 -61.59
CA LYS A 2 -14.77 -47.97 -61.29
C LYS A 2 -14.58 -47.89 -59.80
N LYS A 3 -13.34 -48.12 -59.34
CA LYS A 3 -12.98 -47.99 -57.89
C LYS A 3 -12.79 -46.53 -57.60
N PHE A 4 -13.61 -45.98 -56.68
CA PHE A 4 -13.43 -44.66 -56.06
C PHE A 4 -12.43 -44.84 -54.90
N TYR A 5 -11.31 -44.12 -54.93
CA TYR A 5 -10.41 -43.94 -53.81
C TYR A 5 -10.82 -42.69 -53.03
N LEU A 6 -11.30 -42.87 -51.82
CA LEU A 6 -11.58 -41.79 -50.88
C LEU A 6 -10.28 -41.40 -50.20
N PHE A 7 -9.71 -40.25 -50.52
CA PHE A 7 -8.59 -39.67 -49.80
C PHE A 7 -9.11 -38.97 -48.53
N LEU A 8 -8.85 -39.55 -47.38
CA LEU A 8 -9.12 -38.94 -46.07
C LEU A 8 -7.98 -37.96 -45.75
N PHE A 9 -8.21 -36.66 -45.96
CA PHE A 9 -7.30 -35.61 -45.43
C PHE A 9 -7.52 -35.48 -43.92
N ILE A 10 -6.59 -36.03 -43.13
CA ILE A 10 -6.48 -35.72 -41.68
C ILE A 10 -5.78 -34.35 -41.59
N ALA A 11 -6.57 -33.29 -41.44
CA ALA A 11 -6.06 -32.01 -41.03
C ALA A 11 -5.59 -32.09 -39.58
N LEU A 12 -4.27 -32.25 -39.38
CA LEU A 12 -3.64 -32.12 -38.09
C LEU A 12 -3.69 -30.63 -37.73
N ALA A 13 -4.73 -30.22 -36.99
CA ALA A 13 -4.78 -28.89 -36.40
C ALA A 13 -3.68 -28.82 -35.32
N TRP A 14 -2.57 -28.23 -35.66
CA TRP A 14 -1.61 -27.76 -34.68
C TRP A 14 -2.28 -26.63 -33.90
N THR A 15 -2.82 -26.95 -32.74
CA THR A 15 -3.13 -25.93 -31.76
C THR A 15 -1.82 -25.35 -31.29
N ILE A 16 -1.43 -24.21 -31.82
CA ILE A 16 -0.40 -23.38 -31.22
C ILE A 16 -1.02 -22.92 -29.89
N SER A 17 -0.72 -23.64 -28.81
CA SER A 17 -0.94 -23.11 -27.47
C SER A 17 -0.07 -21.85 -27.38
N ALA A 18 -0.67 -20.69 -27.50
CA ALA A 18 0.00 -19.46 -27.09
C ALA A 18 0.39 -19.66 -25.62
N SER A 19 1.68 -19.83 -25.38
CA SER A 19 2.21 -19.87 -24.01
C SER A 19 1.78 -18.56 -23.33
N ALA A 20 1.05 -18.65 -22.24
CA ALA A 20 0.65 -17.48 -21.48
C ALA A 20 1.91 -16.69 -21.08
N GLN A 21 1.91 -15.40 -21.34
CA GLN A 21 3.06 -14.56 -21.00
C GLN A 21 3.23 -14.49 -19.48
N VAL A 22 4.43 -14.85 -18.99
CA VAL A 22 4.75 -14.89 -17.56
C VAL A 22 4.95 -13.47 -17.05
N PRO A 23 4.23 -13.03 -16.00
CA PRO A 23 4.43 -11.72 -15.39
C PRO A 23 5.88 -11.53 -14.88
N ALA A 24 6.26 -10.30 -14.59
CA ALA A 24 7.57 -9.96 -14.03
C ALA A 24 7.83 -10.72 -12.71
N PHE A 25 6.81 -10.80 -11.88
CA PHE A 25 6.79 -11.53 -10.60
C PHE A 25 5.32 -11.71 -10.18
N PRO A 26 5.00 -12.60 -9.22
CA PRO A 26 3.65 -12.67 -8.65
C PRO A 26 3.22 -11.31 -8.06
N GLY A 27 2.04 -10.84 -8.43
CA GLY A 27 1.54 -9.52 -8.02
C GLY A 27 2.00 -8.35 -8.89
N ALA A 28 2.72 -8.58 -9.99
CA ALA A 28 2.98 -7.55 -10.99
C ALA A 28 1.71 -7.21 -11.75
N ASP A 29 1.36 -5.92 -11.81
CA ASP A 29 0.16 -5.41 -12.47
C ASP A 29 0.45 -4.24 -13.41
N GLY A 30 -0.55 -3.83 -14.19
CA GLY A 30 -0.45 -2.71 -15.12
C GLY A 30 0.35 -2.99 -16.39
N TYR A 31 0.62 -1.93 -17.14
CA TYR A 31 1.25 -2.03 -18.46
C TYR A 31 2.67 -2.62 -18.43
N GLY A 32 3.41 -2.45 -17.32
CA GLY A 32 4.74 -3.02 -17.13
C GLY A 32 4.76 -4.46 -16.60
N ARG A 33 3.61 -5.08 -16.37
CA ARG A 33 3.52 -6.41 -15.69
C ARG A 33 4.28 -7.54 -16.38
N TYR A 34 4.52 -7.43 -17.68
CA TYR A 34 5.22 -8.46 -18.45
C TYR A 34 6.70 -8.16 -18.70
N THR A 35 7.25 -7.19 -17.97
CA THR A 35 8.69 -6.93 -17.97
C THR A 35 9.44 -8.18 -17.50
N THR A 36 10.43 -8.62 -18.26
CA THR A 36 11.20 -9.84 -17.93
C THR A 36 12.48 -9.55 -17.16
N GLY A 37 12.97 -8.32 -17.21
CA GLY A 37 14.21 -7.95 -16.54
C GLY A 37 15.38 -8.88 -16.90
N GLY A 38 16.12 -9.31 -15.89
CA GLY A 38 17.26 -10.23 -16.01
C GLY A 38 16.92 -11.71 -16.15
N ARG A 39 15.66 -12.08 -16.34
CA ARG A 39 15.20 -13.47 -16.44
C ARG A 39 16.04 -14.32 -17.38
N GLY A 40 16.61 -15.43 -16.85
CA GLY A 40 17.47 -16.32 -17.63
C GLY A 40 18.81 -15.70 -18.03
N GLY A 41 19.22 -14.64 -17.37
CA GLY A 41 20.53 -13.99 -17.54
C GLY A 41 21.54 -14.41 -16.49
N GLU A 42 22.61 -13.64 -16.40
CA GLU A 42 23.66 -13.84 -15.41
C GLU A 42 23.23 -13.30 -14.03
N VAL A 43 23.95 -13.74 -12.98
CA VAL A 43 23.83 -13.21 -11.63
C VAL A 43 25.03 -12.31 -11.34
N TYR A 44 24.76 -11.14 -10.75
CA TYR A 44 25.79 -10.23 -10.29
C TYR A 44 25.55 -9.84 -8.84
N TYR A 45 26.59 -9.99 -8.00
CA TYR A 45 26.50 -9.64 -6.60
C TYR A 45 27.12 -8.28 -6.30
N VAL A 46 26.34 -7.42 -5.65
CA VAL A 46 26.87 -6.23 -4.98
C VAL A 46 27.40 -6.65 -3.61
N THR A 47 28.70 -6.50 -3.43
CA THR A 47 29.44 -6.92 -2.23
C THR A 47 30.07 -5.75 -1.47
N SER A 48 29.94 -4.53 -2.01
CA SER A 48 30.47 -3.30 -1.43
C SER A 48 29.41 -2.19 -1.49
N LEU A 49 29.39 -1.35 -0.45
CA LEU A 49 28.59 -0.11 -0.41
C LEU A 49 29.33 1.09 -1.02
N GLU A 50 30.55 0.90 -1.51
CA GLU A 50 31.30 1.92 -2.22
C GLU A 50 30.63 2.29 -3.54
N ASP A 51 30.59 3.58 -3.87
CA ASP A 51 30.13 4.07 -5.16
C ASP A 51 31.31 4.29 -6.12
N THR A 52 31.91 3.19 -6.56
CA THR A 52 33.03 3.18 -7.52
C THR A 52 32.63 2.40 -8.78
N ASP A 53 33.34 2.64 -9.88
CA ASP A 53 33.09 1.92 -11.15
C ASP A 53 34.00 0.65 -11.24
N THR A 54 33.87 -0.22 -10.21
CA THR A 54 34.65 -1.45 -10.09
C THR A 54 33.72 -2.65 -9.81
N PRO A 55 34.10 -3.88 -10.25
CA PRO A 55 33.33 -5.07 -9.94
C PRO A 55 33.06 -5.23 -8.43
N GLY A 56 31.84 -5.62 -8.09
CA GLY A 56 31.35 -5.74 -6.71
C GLY A 56 30.56 -4.52 -6.23
N THR A 57 30.49 -3.42 -6.99
CA THR A 57 29.68 -2.23 -6.68
C THR A 57 28.40 -2.18 -7.50
N LEU A 58 27.38 -1.49 -7.00
CA LEU A 58 26.13 -1.29 -7.73
C LEU A 58 26.35 -0.50 -9.03
N ARG A 59 27.14 0.57 -8.98
CA ARG A 59 27.44 1.41 -10.16
C ARG A 59 27.98 0.57 -11.32
N TYR A 60 28.95 -0.29 -11.05
CA TYR A 60 29.49 -1.19 -12.08
C TYR A 60 28.39 -2.10 -12.68
N GLY A 61 27.57 -2.72 -11.84
CA GLY A 61 26.51 -3.62 -12.26
C GLY A 61 25.50 -2.96 -13.19
N VAL A 62 24.99 -1.76 -12.85
CA VAL A 62 23.96 -1.08 -13.63
C VAL A 62 24.49 -0.31 -14.85
N THR A 63 25.82 -0.05 -14.90
CA THR A 63 26.44 0.74 -15.98
C THR A 63 27.01 -0.16 -17.08
N HIS A 64 27.63 -1.29 -16.70
CA HIS A 64 28.38 -2.14 -17.62
C HIS A 64 27.69 -3.44 -18.01
N LEU A 65 26.71 -3.91 -17.22
CA LEU A 65 26.08 -5.20 -17.46
C LEU A 65 24.69 -5.07 -18.09
N SER A 66 24.30 -6.11 -18.78
CA SER A 66 22.96 -6.30 -19.34
C SER A 66 22.58 -7.77 -19.26
N LYS A 67 21.31 -8.10 -19.34
CA LYS A 67 20.78 -9.45 -19.17
C LYS A 67 21.26 -10.08 -17.86
N VAL A 68 21.04 -9.37 -16.75
CA VAL A 68 21.58 -9.71 -15.44
C VAL A 68 20.55 -9.49 -14.32
N THR A 69 20.59 -10.36 -13.33
CA THR A 69 19.91 -10.15 -12.04
C THR A 69 20.93 -9.69 -11.02
N ILE A 70 20.76 -8.48 -10.51
CA ILE A 70 21.63 -7.84 -9.52
C ILE A 70 21.07 -8.15 -8.12
N LEU A 71 21.88 -8.84 -7.33
CA LEU A 71 21.62 -9.25 -5.96
C LEU A 71 22.58 -8.56 -5.00
N PHE A 72 22.26 -8.57 -3.71
CA PHE A 72 23.08 -7.91 -2.69
C PHE A 72 23.56 -8.92 -1.64
N LYS A 73 24.88 -8.90 -1.35
CA LYS A 73 25.50 -9.61 -0.21
C LYS A 73 25.80 -8.68 0.96
N VAL A 74 25.34 -7.42 0.88
CA VAL A 74 25.47 -6.39 1.90
C VAL A 74 24.16 -5.61 2.04
N SER A 75 23.92 -5.01 3.20
CA SER A 75 22.90 -3.98 3.42
C SER A 75 23.57 -2.68 3.87
N GLY A 76 22.93 -1.55 3.58
CA GLY A 76 23.44 -0.25 3.98
C GLY A 76 23.09 0.87 3.01
N THR A 77 23.62 2.06 3.30
CA THR A 77 23.47 3.23 2.44
C THR A 77 24.70 3.35 1.53
N ILE A 78 24.45 3.33 0.22
CA ILE A 78 25.45 3.68 -0.81
C ILE A 78 25.39 5.20 -0.99
N GLN A 79 26.42 5.89 -0.50
CA GLN A 79 26.55 7.31 -0.73
C GLN A 79 27.10 7.51 -2.14
N LEU A 80 26.25 7.97 -3.05
CA LEU A 80 26.65 8.22 -4.42
C LEU A 80 27.65 9.37 -4.53
N ASN A 81 28.61 9.27 -5.43
CA ASN A 81 29.60 10.29 -5.75
C ASN A 81 29.21 11.14 -6.96
N SER A 82 28.21 10.72 -7.70
CA SER A 82 27.62 11.40 -8.85
C SER A 82 26.30 10.74 -9.22
N SER A 83 25.51 11.37 -10.07
CA SER A 83 24.27 10.80 -10.60
C SER A 83 24.47 9.37 -11.13
N LEU A 84 23.57 8.48 -10.80
CA LEU A 84 23.62 7.07 -11.22
C LEU A 84 22.56 6.81 -12.30
N ASN A 85 23.00 6.31 -13.44
CA ASN A 85 22.10 5.95 -14.53
C ASN A 85 22.08 4.43 -14.75
N ILE A 86 20.93 3.81 -14.60
CA ILE A 86 20.67 2.40 -14.94
C ILE A 86 20.57 2.31 -16.46
N ARG A 87 21.71 2.09 -17.13
CA ARG A 87 21.82 2.10 -18.60
C ARG A 87 21.62 0.73 -19.23
N GLY A 88 21.94 -0.32 -18.49
CA GLY A 88 21.80 -1.69 -18.98
C GLY A 88 20.34 -2.01 -19.29
N SER A 89 20.14 -2.84 -20.31
CA SER A 89 18.81 -3.40 -20.61
C SER A 89 18.72 -4.85 -20.17
N ASN A 90 17.51 -5.33 -19.95
CA ASN A 90 17.24 -6.66 -19.39
C ASN A 90 17.90 -6.83 -18.01
N ILE A 91 17.61 -5.90 -17.09
CA ILE A 91 18.14 -5.88 -15.73
C ILE A 91 17.03 -6.09 -14.71
N THR A 92 17.28 -6.94 -13.72
CA THR A 92 16.51 -6.99 -12.46
C THR A 92 17.40 -6.52 -11.32
N ILE A 93 16.98 -5.51 -10.57
CA ILE A 93 17.61 -5.08 -9.31
C ILE A 93 16.70 -5.57 -8.18
N ALA A 94 17.17 -6.61 -7.49
CA ALA A 94 16.40 -7.30 -6.45
C ALA A 94 16.85 -6.86 -5.06
N GLY A 95 16.41 -5.69 -4.60
CA GLY A 95 16.74 -5.13 -3.28
C GLY A 95 16.32 -6.03 -2.12
N GLN A 96 15.27 -6.85 -2.29
CA GLN A 96 14.83 -7.82 -1.28
C GLN A 96 15.85 -8.93 -0.97
N SER A 97 16.87 -9.11 -1.81
CA SER A 97 17.96 -10.08 -1.56
C SER A 97 18.99 -9.58 -0.55
N ALA A 98 18.98 -8.29 -0.20
CA ALA A 98 19.95 -7.70 0.70
C ALA A 98 19.82 -8.27 2.14
N PRO A 99 20.91 -8.77 2.75
CA PRO A 99 20.86 -9.37 4.07
C PRO A 99 20.79 -8.29 5.17
N GLY A 100 19.71 -8.24 5.94
CA GLY A 100 19.46 -7.23 6.98
C GLY A 100 18.48 -6.16 6.53
N ASP A 101 18.82 -4.87 6.71
CA ASP A 101 17.84 -3.76 6.58
C ASP A 101 17.65 -3.26 5.13
N GLY A 102 18.34 -3.85 4.15
CA GLY A 102 18.19 -3.49 2.73
C GLY A 102 19.13 -2.37 2.27
N ILE A 103 18.86 -1.82 1.09
CA ILE A 103 19.74 -0.85 0.40
C ILE A 103 19.08 0.52 0.27
N CYS A 104 19.86 1.57 0.53
CA CYS A 104 19.52 2.96 0.25
C CYS A 104 20.56 3.59 -0.67
N LEU A 105 20.13 4.35 -1.68
CA LEU A 105 20.95 5.23 -2.50
C LEU A 105 20.73 6.67 -2.05
N ALA A 106 21.81 7.37 -1.73
CA ALA A 106 21.79 8.71 -1.17
C ALA A 106 22.75 9.67 -1.92
N GLY A 107 22.47 10.97 -1.86
CA GLY A 107 23.36 12.03 -2.28
C GLY A 107 23.18 12.55 -3.70
N TYR A 108 22.78 11.72 -4.64
CA TYR A 108 22.62 12.13 -6.05
C TYR A 108 21.41 11.48 -6.71
N PRO A 109 20.89 12.07 -7.82
CA PRO A 109 19.81 11.50 -8.60
C PRO A 109 20.12 10.12 -9.15
N VAL A 110 19.06 9.29 -9.23
CA VAL A 110 19.12 8.00 -9.93
C VAL A 110 18.13 8.00 -11.08
N SER A 111 18.55 7.50 -12.24
CA SER A 111 17.69 7.44 -13.42
C SER A 111 17.74 6.09 -14.12
N VAL A 112 16.66 5.76 -14.83
CA VAL A 112 16.59 4.61 -15.73
C VAL A 112 16.62 5.13 -17.16
N SER A 113 17.54 4.61 -17.97
CA SER A 113 17.57 4.82 -19.43
C SER A 113 17.65 3.51 -20.22
N GLY A 114 17.80 2.38 -19.52
CA GLY A 114 17.68 1.05 -20.11
C GLY A 114 16.23 0.66 -20.34
N SER A 115 16.03 -0.40 -21.10
CA SER A 115 14.71 -1.00 -21.34
C SER A 115 14.65 -2.42 -20.79
N ASN A 116 13.43 -2.88 -20.48
CA ASN A 116 13.18 -4.17 -19.83
C ASN A 116 13.88 -4.25 -18.47
N VAL A 117 13.49 -3.35 -17.56
CA VAL A 117 14.11 -3.18 -16.24
C VAL A 117 13.08 -3.41 -15.13
N ILE A 118 13.47 -4.24 -14.16
CA ILE A 118 12.73 -4.49 -12.92
C ILE A 118 13.53 -3.91 -11.77
N VAL A 119 12.91 -3.05 -10.93
CA VAL A 119 13.52 -2.50 -9.72
C VAL A 119 12.58 -2.76 -8.54
N ARG A 120 13.06 -3.51 -7.54
CA ARG A 120 12.24 -3.90 -6.39
C ARG A 120 12.94 -3.66 -5.06
N TYR A 121 12.20 -3.18 -4.06
CA TYR A 121 12.63 -3.04 -2.66
C TYR A 121 13.92 -2.21 -2.48
N MET A 122 14.05 -1.11 -3.22
CA MET A 122 15.16 -0.16 -3.13
C MET A 122 14.71 1.16 -2.50
N ARG A 123 15.60 1.84 -1.78
CA ARG A 123 15.37 3.19 -1.30
C ARG A 123 16.20 4.18 -2.12
N PHE A 124 15.55 5.25 -2.57
CA PHE A 124 16.16 6.37 -3.31
C PHE A 124 15.91 7.64 -2.47
N ARG A 125 16.79 7.90 -1.51
CA ARG A 125 16.70 9.03 -0.59
C ARG A 125 17.80 10.03 -0.94
N MET A 126 17.54 10.82 -2.00
CA MET A 126 18.56 11.66 -2.62
C MET A 126 19.15 12.66 -1.62
N GLY A 127 18.34 13.58 -1.12
CA GLY A 127 18.86 14.73 -0.38
C GLY A 127 19.64 15.71 -1.26
N ASP A 128 20.02 16.84 -0.69
CA ASP A 128 20.74 17.91 -1.41
C ASP A 128 22.14 18.25 -0.85
N TRP A 129 22.59 17.56 0.19
CA TRP A 129 23.89 17.86 0.84
C TRP A 129 25.11 17.64 -0.04
N SER A 130 25.01 16.77 -1.03
CA SER A 130 26.11 16.47 -1.96
C SER A 130 26.05 17.28 -3.25
N LEU A 131 24.94 17.99 -3.51
CA LEU A 131 24.69 18.66 -4.77
C LEU A 131 25.24 20.09 -4.79
N SER A 132 25.78 20.51 -5.91
CA SER A 132 25.93 21.93 -6.27
C SER A 132 24.58 22.50 -6.73
N ALA A 133 24.46 23.83 -6.79
CA ALA A 133 23.25 24.48 -7.27
C ALA A 133 22.89 24.06 -8.72
N ASP A 134 23.89 23.90 -9.58
CA ASP A 134 23.66 23.46 -10.96
C ASP A 134 23.18 22.02 -11.04
N GLU A 135 23.66 21.13 -10.15
CA GLU A 135 23.22 19.73 -10.09
C GLU A 135 21.84 19.58 -9.45
N ALA A 136 21.49 20.48 -8.52
CA ALA A 136 20.18 20.48 -7.86
C ALA A 136 19.06 20.99 -8.77
N ASP A 137 19.38 21.72 -9.85
CA ASP A 137 18.41 22.27 -10.77
C ASP A 137 17.81 21.17 -11.66
N GLY A 138 16.59 20.73 -11.35
CA GLY A 138 15.91 19.63 -12.03
C GLY A 138 16.35 18.24 -11.58
N ALA A 139 16.86 18.07 -10.35
CA ALA A 139 17.28 16.77 -9.83
C ALA A 139 16.09 15.99 -9.22
N ASP A 140 15.69 14.95 -9.93
CA ASP A 140 14.69 13.97 -9.50
C ASP A 140 15.37 12.90 -8.63
N ALA A 141 14.73 12.49 -7.53
CA ALA A 141 15.33 11.46 -6.69
C ALA A 141 15.42 10.11 -7.40
N PHE A 142 14.36 9.73 -8.13
CA PHE A 142 14.35 8.56 -9.00
C PHE A 142 13.43 8.81 -10.20
N GLY A 143 13.97 8.67 -11.40
CA GLY A 143 13.23 8.97 -12.62
C GLY A 143 13.63 8.13 -13.82
N GLY A 144 12.88 8.27 -14.92
CA GLY A 144 13.18 7.60 -16.18
C GLY A 144 12.29 8.08 -17.30
N ARG A 145 12.86 8.27 -18.48
CA ARG A 145 12.16 8.69 -19.69
C ARG A 145 12.63 7.91 -20.90
N PHE A 146 11.74 7.73 -21.86
CA PHE A 146 12.01 7.05 -23.14
C PHE A 146 12.43 5.58 -22.97
N CYS A 147 11.99 4.96 -21.89
CA CYS A 147 12.20 3.54 -21.60
C CYS A 147 11.01 2.71 -22.10
N ASN A 148 11.23 1.40 -22.25
CA ASN A 148 10.20 0.45 -22.61
C ASN A 148 10.26 -0.77 -21.70
N ASN A 149 9.10 -1.25 -21.25
CA ASN A 149 8.97 -2.38 -20.32
C ASN A 149 9.78 -2.14 -19.03
N VAL A 150 9.27 -1.26 -18.17
CA VAL A 150 9.87 -0.99 -16.87
C VAL A 150 8.84 -1.17 -15.78
N ILE A 151 9.21 -1.88 -14.71
CA ILE A 151 8.40 -1.99 -13.50
C ILE A 151 9.21 -1.63 -12.25
N VAL A 152 8.68 -0.68 -11.48
CA VAL A 152 9.21 -0.23 -10.19
C VAL A 152 8.25 -0.67 -9.12
N ASP A 153 8.71 -1.48 -8.16
CA ASP A 153 7.86 -2.16 -7.20
C ASP A 153 8.43 -2.06 -5.78
N HIS A 154 7.60 -1.68 -4.81
CA HIS A 154 7.97 -1.57 -3.39
C HIS A 154 9.23 -0.74 -3.12
N CYS A 155 9.37 0.40 -3.79
CA CYS A 155 10.49 1.32 -3.57
C CYS A 155 10.07 2.51 -2.71
N SER A 156 11.02 3.05 -1.92
CA SER A 156 10.83 4.27 -1.13
C SER A 156 11.65 5.40 -1.74
N ILE A 157 11.02 6.51 -2.12
CA ILE A 157 11.61 7.59 -2.91
C ILE A 157 11.36 8.91 -2.20
N SER A 158 12.42 9.70 -1.91
CA SER A 158 12.27 10.93 -1.14
C SER A 158 13.40 11.94 -1.34
N TRP A 159 13.14 13.17 -0.85
CA TRP A 159 14.13 14.25 -0.68
C TRP A 159 14.76 14.74 -1.97
N CYS A 160 13.95 14.85 -3.01
CA CYS A 160 14.31 15.48 -4.27
C CYS A 160 14.41 17.00 -4.15
N THR A 161 15.07 17.63 -5.12
CA THR A 161 15.10 19.07 -5.29
C THR A 161 14.13 19.57 -6.35
N ASP A 162 13.71 18.71 -7.29
CA ASP A 162 12.62 18.94 -8.26
C ASP A 162 11.48 17.94 -7.98
N GLU A 163 11.37 16.79 -8.63
CA GLU A 163 10.41 15.76 -8.33
C GLU A 163 11.03 14.53 -7.64
N CYS A 164 10.27 13.90 -6.74
CA CYS A 164 10.75 12.66 -6.15
C CYS A 164 10.70 11.48 -7.15
N ALA A 165 9.62 11.34 -7.94
CA ALA A 165 9.44 10.19 -8.82
C ALA A 165 8.91 10.60 -10.21
N SER A 166 9.81 10.94 -11.13
CA SER A 166 9.46 11.36 -12.49
C SER A 166 9.63 10.24 -13.50
N PHE A 167 8.55 9.52 -13.75
CA PHE A 167 8.47 8.51 -14.80
C PHE A 167 7.39 8.89 -15.80
N TYR A 168 7.79 9.41 -16.94
CA TYR A 168 6.89 9.83 -18.01
C TYR A 168 7.56 9.69 -19.37
N ALA A 169 6.81 9.77 -20.44
CA ALA A 169 7.32 9.48 -21.77
C ALA A 169 7.91 8.06 -21.93
N ASN A 170 7.30 7.09 -21.26
CA ASN A 170 7.71 5.68 -21.32
C ASN A 170 6.67 4.84 -22.06
N TYR A 171 7.06 3.64 -22.51
CA TYR A 171 6.17 2.62 -23.03
C TYR A 171 6.08 1.45 -22.05
N ASN A 172 4.88 0.89 -21.84
CA ASN A 172 4.67 -0.29 -21.00
C ASN A 172 5.33 -0.14 -19.63
N PHE A 173 4.94 0.90 -18.88
CA PHE A 173 5.49 1.23 -17.58
C PHE A 173 4.53 0.90 -16.45
N THR A 174 5.07 0.42 -15.33
CA THR A 174 4.33 0.34 -14.06
C THR A 174 5.19 0.83 -12.90
N MET A 175 4.60 1.68 -12.03
CA MET A 175 5.07 1.95 -10.69
C MET A 175 4.01 1.52 -9.71
N GLN A 176 4.32 0.56 -8.86
CA GLN A 176 3.36 0.02 -7.92
C GLN A 176 3.94 -0.12 -6.51
N TRP A 177 3.08 0.01 -5.50
CA TRP A 177 3.43 -0.19 -4.09
C TRP A 177 4.64 0.61 -3.63
N CYS A 178 4.84 1.83 -4.14
CA CYS A 178 5.94 2.71 -3.77
C CYS A 178 5.50 3.78 -2.76
N ILE A 179 6.43 4.24 -1.91
CA ILE A 179 6.27 5.45 -1.11
C ILE A 179 7.04 6.58 -1.80
N ILE A 180 6.36 7.68 -2.10
CA ILE A 180 6.92 8.89 -2.70
C ILE A 180 6.66 10.02 -1.70
N SER A 181 7.74 10.61 -1.13
CA SER A 181 7.59 11.43 0.07
C SER A 181 8.56 12.60 0.18
N GLU A 182 8.14 13.62 0.90
CA GLU A 182 9.00 14.68 1.47
C GLU A 182 9.97 15.32 0.46
N SER A 183 9.45 15.88 -0.63
CA SER A 183 10.23 16.72 -1.53
C SER A 183 10.74 17.98 -0.80
N LEU A 184 11.99 18.38 -1.05
CA LEU A 184 12.64 19.53 -0.41
C LEU A 184 12.16 20.83 -1.06
N ARG A 185 11.37 21.62 -0.33
CA ARG A 185 10.72 22.80 -0.90
C ARG A 185 11.66 23.99 -1.13
N MET A 186 12.64 24.19 -0.26
CA MET A 186 13.64 25.28 -0.32
C MET A 186 15.05 24.72 -0.48
N SER A 187 15.18 23.79 -1.40
CA SER A 187 16.48 23.22 -1.79
C SER A 187 17.35 24.21 -2.55
N LEU A 188 18.47 23.75 -3.07
CA LEU A 188 19.36 24.53 -3.94
C LEU A 188 18.80 24.81 -5.33
N HIS A 189 17.57 24.44 -5.63
CA HIS A 189 16.93 24.64 -6.96
C HIS A 189 16.81 26.12 -7.32
N SER A 190 17.25 26.48 -8.53
CA SER A 190 17.37 27.89 -9.00
C SER A 190 16.04 28.67 -9.02
N LYS A 191 14.90 27.97 -9.19
CA LYS A 191 13.56 28.58 -9.21
C LYS A 191 13.00 28.92 -7.82
N GLY A 192 13.74 28.68 -6.74
CA GLY A 192 13.28 28.88 -5.37
C GLY A 192 12.30 27.77 -4.93
N PRO A 193 11.15 28.09 -4.27
CA PRO A 193 10.27 27.08 -3.70
C PRO A 193 9.82 26.03 -4.73
N HIS A 194 10.22 24.72 -4.50
CA HIS A 194 10.09 23.65 -5.49
C HIS A 194 9.88 22.32 -4.79
N GLY A 195 8.93 21.97 -4.14
CA GLY A 195 8.72 20.73 -3.40
C GLY A 195 7.70 19.82 -4.10
N TYR A 196 8.12 19.03 -5.07
CA TYR A 196 7.23 18.32 -5.97
C TYR A 196 7.27 16.79 -5.82
N GLY A 197 6.09 16.15 -5.94
CA GLY A 197 5.95 14.71 -5.80
C GLY A 197 6.43 13.96 -7.04
N ALA A 198 5.74 14.12 -8.15
CA ALA A 198 5.99 13.28 -9.33
C ALA A 198 5.51 13.91 -10.64
N ILE A 199 6.18 13.58 -11.76
CA ILE A 199 5.59 13.67 -13.09
C ILE A 199 5.33 12.26 -13.61
N TRP A 200 4.07 11.98 -13.95
CA TRP A 200 3.60 10.68 -14.42
C TRP A 200 3.01 10.77 -15.83
N GLY A 201 3.19 9.73 -16.63
CA GLY A 201 2.64 9.64 -17.96
C GLY A 201 3.35 8.59 -18.81
N GLY A 202 2.79 8.29 -19.99
CA GLY A 202 3.40 7.33 -20.92
C GLY A 202 2.39 6.77 -21.90
N ILE A 203 2.89 6.03 -22.86
CA ILE A 203 2.10 5.26 -23.83
C ILE A 203 1.92 3.85 -23.26
N GLY A 204 0.85 3.66 -22.49
CA GLY A 204 0.65 2.52 -21.62
C GLY A 204 1.48 2.65 -20.33
N ALA A 205 1.01 3.46 -19.37
CA ALA A 205 1.67 3.65 -18.07
C ALA A 205 0.66 3.48 -16.94
N SER A 206 1.04 2.69 -15.94
CA SER A 206 0.23 2.41 -14.75
C SER A 206 0.93 2.85 -13.47
N TYR A 207 0.17 3.49 -12.58
CA TYR A 207 0.61 3.95 -11.27
C TYR A 207 -0.39 3.44 -10.23
N LEU A 208 0.00 2.37 -9.52
CA LEU A 208 -0.91 1.51 -8.77
C LEU A 208 -0.49 1.39 -7.30
N HIS A 209 -1.41 1.59 -6.36
CA HIS A 209 -1.18 1.34 -4.93
C HIS A 209 0.04 2.09 -4.33
N ASN A 210 0.35 3.29 -4.82
CA ASN A 210 1.44 4.09 -4.27
C ASN A 210 0.94 5.04 -3.18
N LEU A 211 1.82 5.39 -2.24
CA LEU A 211 1.62 6.45 -1.27
C LEU A 211 2.38 7.70 -1.71
N LEU A 212 1.65 8.79 -2.03
CA LEU A 212 2.22 10.12 -2.23
C LEU A 212 1.95 10.95 -0.97
N ILE A 213 3.01 11.40 -0.29
CA ILE A 213 2.88 12.00 1.03
C ILE A 213 3.83 13.19 1.23
N HIS A 214 3.30 14.28 1.76
CA HIS A 214 4.04 15.48 2.15
C HIS A 214 4.74 16.20 1.00
N HIS A 215 3.99 16.54 -0.03
CA HIS A 215 4.46 17.31 -1.16
C HIS A 215 3.77 18.68 -1.26
N ASP A 216 4.51 19.71 -1.64
CA ASP A 216 3.89 21.02 -1.88
C ASP A 216 2.99 20.99 -3.12
N SER A 217 3.40 20.28 -4.19
CA SER A 217 2.64 20.17 -5.43
C SER A 217 2.96 18.87 -6.18
N ARG A 218 2.37 18.66 -7.36
CA ARG A 218 2.57 17.52 -8.27
C ARG A 218 2.33 16.16 -7.60
N THR A 219 1.06 15.95 -7.18
CA THR A 219 0.66 14.67 -6.56
C THR A 219 -0.37 13.86 -7.38
N PRO A 220 -0.03 13.47 -8.63
CA PRO A 220 1.09 13.86 -9.47
C PRO A 220 0.78 15.07 -10.37
N ARG A 221 1.77 15.53 -11.16
CA ARG A 221 1.55 16.19 -12.45
C ARG A 221 1.54 15.12 -13.54
N PHE A 222 0.56 15.14 -14.44
CA PHE A 222 0.62 14.33 -15.64
C PHE A 222 1.34 15.07 -16.75
N GLY A 223 2.16 14.35 -17.57
CA GLY A 223 2.92 14.96 -18.64
C GLY A 223 3.36 13.98 -19.73
N THR A 224 3.46 14.44 -20.96
CA THR A 224 3.82 13.65 -22.15
C THR A 224 5.33 13.56 -22.39
N GLY A 225 6.10 14.55 -21.94
CA GLY A 225 7.53 14.64 -22.21
C GLY A 225 7.92 14.69 -23.67
N ASN A 226 7.00 15.13 -24.55
CA ASN A 226 7.17 15.19 -26.00
C ASN A 226 7.39 13.82 -26.70
N LEU A 227 6.90 12.73 -26.10
CA LEU A 227 6.84 11.42 -26.74
C LEU A 227 5.55 11.29 -27.53
N GLY A 228 5.63 11.01 -28.82
CA GLY A 228 4.46 10.85 -29.68
C GLY A 228 3.55 12.08 -29.72
N THR A 229 2.26 11.86 -30.01
CA THR A 229 1.23 12.90 -29.84
C THR A 229 0.60 12.79 -28.44
N PRO A 230 0.04 13.89 -27.89
CA PRO A 230 -0.60 13.81 -26.56
C PRO A 230 -1.67 12.72 -26.44
N SER A 231 -2.44 12.48 -27.51
CA SER A 231 -3.51 11.47 -27.55
C SER A 231 -3.00 10.01 -27.54
N ASP A 232 -1.73 9.78 -27.87
CA ASP A 232 -1.13 8.44 -27.78
C ASP A 232 -0.89 8.02 -26.33
N HIS A 233 -0.79 8.99 -25.42
CA HIS A 233 -0.57 8.72 -24.01
C HIS A 233 -1.81 8.15 -23.34
N MET A 234 -1.66 6.94 -22.82
CA MET A 234 -2.63 6.26 -21.99
C MET A 234 -2.05 6.04 -20.62
N THR A 235 -2.58 6.74 -19.62
CA THR A 235 -2.10 6.69 -18.25
C THR A 235 -3.20 6.23 -17.32
N ASP A 236 -2.90 5.23 -16.49
CA ASP A 236 -3.82 4.64 -15.53
C ASP A 236 -3.31 4.85 -14.11
N MET A 237 -4.07 5.61 -13.30
CA MET A 237 -3.78 5.92 -11.91
C MET A 237 -4.85 5.30 -11.02
N ARG A 238 -4.53 4.21 -10.29
CA ARG A 238 -5.49 3.46 -9.47
C ARG A 238 -4.99 3.14 -8.08
N ASN A 239 -5.91 3.16 -7.12
CA ASN A 239 -5.69 2.69 -5.77
C ASN A 239 -4.50 3.36 -5.05
N ASN A 240 -4.10 4.57 -5.47
CA ASN A 240 -3.07 5.31 -4.77
C ASN A 240 -3.66 6.04 -3.56
N VAL A 241 -2.85 6.21 -2.54
CA VAL A 241 -3.15 7.04 -1.39
C VAL A 241 -2.41 8.37 -1.52
N ILE A 242 -3.13 9.47 -1.53
CA ILE A 242 -2.58 10.82 -1.61
C ILE A 242 -2.83 11.52 -0.28
N TYR A 243 -1.77 11.81 0.47
CA TYR A 243 -1.88 12.42 1.77
C TYR A 243 -1.10 13.72 1.89
N ASN A 244 -1.74 14.73 2.49
CA ASN A 244 -1.13 15.99 2.94
C ASN A 244 -0.42 16.78 1.84
N TRP A 245 -1.04 16.89 0.66
CA TRP A 245 -0.57 17.84 -0.37
C TRP A 245 -0.90 19.28 0.01
N SER A 246 -0.07 20.22 -0.44
CA SER A 246 -0.22 21.63 -0.08
C SER A 246 -0.77 22.49 -1.22
N GLY A 247 0.02 22.72 -2.25
CA GLY A 247 -0.28 23.69 -3.30
C GLY A 247 -1.25 23.19 -4.37
N ASN A 248 -0.76 22.94 -5.56
CA ASN A 248 -1.61 22.64 -6.70
C ASN A 248 -2.19 21.20 -6.72
N GLY A 249 -1.60 20.25 -5.97
CA GLY A 249 -2.04 18.85 -5.96
C GLY A 249 -1.82 18.16 -7.31
N CYS A 250 -2.85 17.46 -7.81
CA CYS A 250 -2.80 16.78 -9.11
C CYS A 250 -3.28 17.72 -10.23
N TYR A 251 -2.53 17.74 -11.36
CA TYR A 251 -2.87 18.59 -12.52
C TYR A 251 -2.10 18.18 -13.79
N GLY A 252 -2.37 18.87 -14.91
CA GLY A 252 -1.71 18.70 -16.18
C GLY A 252 -2.51 17.83 -17.16
N ALA A 253 -1.90 16.80 -17.69
CA ALA A 253 -2.46 15.86 -18.66
C ALA A 253 -2.84 16.49 -20.00
N GLU A 254 -2.00 17.38 -20.46
CA GLU A 254 -2.16 18.17 -21.69
C GLU A 254 -2.44 17.26 -22.89
N GLY A 255 -3.71 17.11 -23.27
CA GLY A 255 -4.18 16.29 -24.40
C GLY A 255 -4.15 14.77 -24.20
N MET A 256 -3.77 14.29 -23.00
CA MET A 256 -3.60 12.85 -22.68
C MET A 256 -4.94 12.13 -22.48
N THR A 257 -4.89 10.80 -22.58
CA THR A 257 -5.94 9.91 -22.12
C THR A 257 -5.58 9.40 -20.73
N VAL A 258 -6.47 9.61 -19.74
CA VAL A 258 -6.19 9.28 -18.33
C VAL A 258 -7.36 8.57 -17.68
N ASN A 259 -7.10 7.47 -17.00
CA ASN A 259 -7.99 6.87 -16.02
C ASN A 259 -7.51 7.25 -14.61
N MET A 260 -8.43 7.75 -13.76
CA MET A 260 -8.21 7.97 -12.33
C MET A 260 -9.29 7.22 -11.56
N ILE A 261 -8.93 6.07 -11.00
CA ILE A 261 -9.92 5.12 -10.47
C ILE A 261 -9.55 4.70 -9.05
N ASN A 262 -10.52 4.77 -8.15
CA ASN A 262 -10.40 4.24 -6.80
C ASN A 262 -9.16 4.73 -6.02
N ASN A 263 -8.74 6.00 -6.20
CA ASN A 263 -7.67 6.59 -5.39
C ASN A 263 -8.24 7.19 -4.10
N TYR A 264 -7.49 7.08 -3.01
CA TYR A 264 -7.84 7.61 -1.70
C TYR A 264 -7.11 8.92 -1.41
N TYR A 265 -7.86 10.01 -1.24
CA TYR A 265 -7.34 11.34 -0.92
C TYR A 265 -7.60 11.68 0.55
N LYS A 266 -6.52 11.89 1.32
CA LYS A 266 -6.62 12.27 2.73
C LYS A 266 -6.00 13.66 2.96
N PRO A 267 -6.81 14.73 3.04
CA PRO A 267 -6.32 16.05 3.40
C PRO A 267 -5.68 16.06 4.79
N GLY A 268 -4.41 16.50 4.85
CA GLY A 268 -3.63 16.59 6.08
C GLY A 268 -3.43 18.04 6.58
N PRO A 269 -2.48 18.25 7.51
CA PRO A 269 -2.20 19.58 8.09
C PRO A 269 -1.81 20.66 7.07
N ALA A 270 -1.12 20.28 5.97
CA ALA A 270 -0.76 21.21 4.89
C ALA A 270 -1.87 21.46 3.88
N THR A 271 -2.89 20.60 3.81
CA THR A 271 -3.95 20.66 2.80
C THR A 271 -5.02 21.68 3.19
N THR A 272 -4.70 22.97 3.07
CA THR A 272 -5.55 24.09 3.51
C THR A 272 -6.03 24.97 2.35
N THR A 273 -5.60 24.70 1.13
CA THR A 273 -5.82 25.54 -0.05
C THR A 273 -7.08 25.16 -0.82
N GLY A 274 -7.34 25.89 -1.93
CA GLY A 274 -8.45 25.61 -2.85
C GLY A 274 -8.40 24.26 -3.56
N SER A 275 -7.27 23.52 -3.48
CA SER A 275 -7.13 22.15 -4.05
C SER A 275 -7.50 21.02 -3.08
N LYS A 276 -7.95 21.33 -1.86
CA LYS A 276 -8.28 20.36 -0.80
C LYS A 276 -9.37 19.34 -1.17
N ASN A 277 -10.28 19.70 -2.04
CA ASN A 277 -11.37 18.85 -2.54
C ASN A 277 -11.28 18.63 -4.06
N ARG A 278 -10.10 18.84 -4.65
CA ARG A 278 -9.86 18.66 -6.08
C ARG A 278 -9.09 17.38 -6.34
N PHE A 279 -9.61 16.52 -7.21
CA PHE A 279 -8.91 15.34 -7.69
C PHE A 279 -7.90 15.69 -8.78
N ILE A 280 -8.27 16.57 -9.73
CA ILE A 280 -7.38 17.00 -10.81
C ILE A 280 -7.74 18.38 -11.34
N GLY A 281 -6.71 19.14 -11.76
CA GLY A 281 -6.83 20.29 -12.67
C GLY A 281 -6.35 19.87 -14.06
N ILE A 282 -7.24 19.86 -15.05
CA ILE A 282 -6.95 19.45 -16.43
C ILE A 282 -6.46 20.64 -17.24
N ASP A 283 -5.30 20.48 -17.90
CA ASP A 283 -4.70 21.46 -18.78
C ASP A 283 -4.81 21.00 -20.26
N ASP A 284 -4.75 21.95 -21.19
CA ASP A 284 -4.69 21.70 -22.61
C ASP A 284 -3.25 21.59 -23.13
N ALA A 285 -3.06 20.85 -24.22
CA ALA A 285 -1.87 20.95 -25.04
C ALA A 285 -2.08 21.95 -26.18
N THR A 286 -0.98 22.39 -26.78
CA THR A 286 -1.00 23.22 -27.99
C THR A 286 -0.80 22.36 -29.22
N SER A 287 -1.61 22.57 -30.27
CA SER A 287 -1.37 21.98 -31.58
C SER A 287 0.01 22.36 -32.11
N SER A 288 0.56 21.54 -33.02
CA SER A 288 1.90 21.77 -33.59
C SER A 288 2.05 23.09 -34.33
N ASP A 289 0.95 23.64 -34.87
CA ASP A 289 0.91 24.96 -35.51
C ASP A 289 0.66 26.13 -34.53
N GLY A 290 0.51 25.82 -33.21
CA GLY A 290 0.32 26.83 -32.18
C GLY A 290 -1.05 27.49 -32.14
N THR A 291 -2.03 27.01 -32.91
CA THR A 291 -3.31 27.71 -33.13
C THR A 291 -4.48 27.13 -32.35
N THR A 292 -4.41 25.87 -31.91
CA THR A 292 -5.54 25.13 -31.34
C THR A 292 -5.19 24.51 -30.01
N ALA A 293 -6.12 24.57 -29.03
CA ALA A 293 -6.05 23.83 -27.79
C ALA A 293 -6.46 22.37 -28.03
N ILE A 294 -5.63 21.43 -27.58
CA ILE A 294 -5.90 19.98 -27.62
C ILE A 294 -6.22 19.52 -26.20
N TRP A 295 -7.42 19.01 -26.01
CA TRP A 295 -7.92 18.52 -24.74
C TRP A 295 -7.89 16.99 -24.67
N GLY A 296 -7.50 16.46 -23.51
CA GLY A 296 -7.48 15.02 -23.25
C GLY A 296 -8.85 14.40 -23.00
N LYS A 297 -8.84 13.09 -22.72
CA LYS A 297 -10.04 12.32 -22.34
C LYS A 297 -9.80 11.64 -20.98
N PHE A 298 -10.78 11.77 -20.09
CA PHE A 298 -10.64 11.34 -18.69
C PHE A 298 -11.82 10.46 -18.29
N TYR A 299 -11.49 9.29 -17.74
CA TYR A 299 -12.41 8.49 -16.93
C TYR A 299 -12.01 8.63 -15.47
N ILE A 300 -12.90 9.22 -14.66
CA ILE A 300 -12.64 9.54 -13.25
C ILE A 300 -13.80 9.02 -12.44
N ASP A 301 -13.57 7.94 -11.69
CA ASP A 301 -14.62 7.23 -10.95
C ASP A 301 -14.08 6.52 -9.71
N GLY A 302 -14.92 6.32 -8.70
CA GLY A 302 -14.60 5.60 -7.48
C GLY A 302 -13.57 6.26 -6.56
N ASN A 303 -13.04 7.46 -6.90
CA ASN A 303 -12.08 8.15 -6.03
C ASN A 303 -12.78 8.70 -4.79
N TYR A 304 -12.10 8.63 -3.66
CA TYR A 304 -12.63 8.99 -2.35
C TYR A 304 -11.79 10.06 -1.66
N ASN A 305 -12.44 11.09 -1.13
CA ASN A 305 -11.80 12.10 -0.29
C ASN A 305 -12.35 12.00 1.13
N SER A 306 -11.49 11.74 2.10
CA SER A 306 -11.89 11.45 3.49
C SER A 306 -12.56 12.64 4.23
N LYS A 307 -12.45 13.86 3.71
CA LYS A 307 -13.01 15.07 4.36
C LYS A 307 -14.09 15.79 3.55
N TYR A 308 -14.22 15.50 2.25
CA TYR A 308 -15.10 16.26 1.36
C TYR A 308 -16.06 15.34 0.60
N PRO A 309 -17.21 14.98 1.21
CA PRO A 309 -18.13 13.97 0.66
C PRO A 309 -18.77 14.38 -0.67
N ASP A 310 -18.86 15.68 -0.98
CA ASP A 310 -19.47 16.15 -2.23
C ASP A 310 -18.76 15.64 -3.47
N VAL A 311 -17.41 15.45 -3.39
CA VAL A 311 -16.63 14.90 -4.50
C VAL A 311 -16.67 13.37 -4.55
N ASN A 312 -17.11 12.71 -3.48
CA ASN A 312 -17.30 11.27 -3.43
C ASN A 312 -18.62 10.86 -4.10
N THR A 313 -19.65 11.71 -4.00
CA THR A 313 -20.96 11.46 -4.63
C THR A 313 -20.90 11.52 -6.15
N ASP A 314 -20.12 12.46 -6.68
CA ASP A 314 -19.80 12.59 -8.10
C ASP A 314 -18.35 13.10 -8.20
N ASN A 315 -17.44 12.22 -8.63
CA ASN A 315 -16.02 12.56 -8.73
C ASN A 315 -15.74 13.78 -9.63
N TRP A 316 -16.65 14.07 -10.56
CA TRP A 316 -16.53 15.26 -11.43
C TRP A 316 -16.73 16.59 -10.67
N ASN A 317 -17.28 16.58 -9.46
CA ASN A 317 -17.25 17.74 -8.57
C ASN A 317 -15.82 18.10 -8.12
N GLY A 318 -14.92 17.13 -8.07
CA GLY A 318 -13.49 17.32 -7.78
C GLY A 318 -12.62 17.60 -9.00
N VAL A 319 -13.19 17.81 -10.19
CA VAL A 319 -12.45 18.09 -11.42
C VAL A 319 -12.56 19.57 -11.77
N VAL A 320 -11.43 20.18 -12.12
CA VAL A 320 -11.35 21.54 -12.69
C VAL A 320 -10.76 21.43 -14.06
N VAL A 321 -11.42 22.01 -15.08
CA VAL A 321 -10.83 22.22 -16.40
C VAL A 321 -10.26 23.63 -16.39
N ASN A 322 -8.94 23.74 -16.50
CA ASN A 322 -8.26 25.03 -16.40
C ASN A 322 -8.53 25.87 -17.65
N THR A 323 -8.40 27.18 -17.50
CA THR A 323 -8.56 28.10 -18.62
C THR A 323 -7.35 27.97 -19.55
N SER A 324 -7.58 27.64 -20.82
CA SER A 324 -6.52 27.63 -21.82
C SER A 324 -5.89 29.00 -21.96
N SER A 325 -4.56 29.02 -22.02
CA SER A 325 -3.78 30.22 -22.37
C SER A 325 -3.74 30.49 -23.89
N LEU A 326 -4.28 29.54 -24.70
CA LEU A 326 -4.24 29.60 -26.15
C LEU A 326 -5.47 30.28 -26.77
N ILE A 327 -5.29 30.78 -27.97
CA ILE A 327 -6.37 31.28 -28.82
C ILE A 327 -7.22 30.08 -29.25
N GLY A 328 -8.45 29.99 -28.80
CA GLY A 328 -9.35 28.91 -29.21
C GLY A 328 -10.22 28.30 -28.14
N GLY A 329 -10.04 28.71 -26.90
CA GLY A 329 -11.08 28.57 -25.92
C GLY A 329 -10.87 27.54 -24.83
N ASN A 330 -11.89 27.52 -23.97
CA ASN A 330 -11.99 26.63 -22.84
C ASN A 330 -12.85 25.43 -23.19
N ALA A 331 -12.44 24.26 -22.78
CA ALA A 331 -13.31 23.09 -22.75
C ALA A 331 -14.20 23.11 -21.51
N THR A 332 -15.33 22.47 -21.61
CA THR A 332 -16.17 22.13 -20.44
C THR A 332 -15.81 20.75 -19.92
N LYS A 333 -16.30 20.42 -18.72
CA LYS A 333 -16.15 19.04 -18.18
C LYS A 333 -16.73 18.00 -19.14
N ALA A 334 -17.81 18.29 -19.85
CA ALA A 334 -18.44 17.39 -20.80
C ALA A 334 -17.54 17.07 -22.00
N ASP A 335 -16.70 18.02 -22.42
CA ASP A 335 -15.81 17.86 -23.55
C ASP A 335 -14.65 16.90 -23.26
N VAL A 336 -14.19 16.85 -22.01
CA VAL A 336 -13.06 16.03 -21.57
C VAL A 336 -13.47 14.73 -20.88
N LYS A 337 -14.73 14.63 -20.43
CA LYS A 337 -15.25 13.45 -19.73
C LYS A 337 -15.42 12.26 -20.69
N SER A 338 -14.93 11.10 -20.25
CA SER A 338 -15.35 9.79 -20.74
C SER A 338 -16.33 9.13 -19.77
N ASN A 339 -17.33 8.44 -20.30
CA ASN A 339 -18.28 7.66 -19.50
C ASN A 339 -17.85 6.19 -19.33
N THR A 340 -16.76 5.81 -19.99
CA THR A 340 -16.18 4.45 -19.90
C THR A 340 -14.69 4.57 -19.68
N GLU A 341 -14.15 3.59 -19.00
CA GLU A 341 -12.73 3.40 -18.85
C GLU A 341 -12.05 3.38 -20.22
N GLN A 342 -10.87 3.97 -20.30
CA GLN A 342 -10.13 4.15 -21.53
C GLN A 342 -9.01 3.11 -21.64
N GLY A 343 -8.81 2.57 -22.83
CA GLY A 343 -7.80 1.56 -23.11
C GLY A 343 -8.08 0.23 -22.41
N GLU A 344 -7.14 -0.69 -22.53
CA GLU A 344 -7.16 -1.98 -21.85
C GLU A 344 -5.93 -2.06 -20.94
N THR A 345 -6.08 -1.63 -19.69
CA THR A 345 -5.00 -1.78 -18.70
C THR A 345 -4.92 -3.26 -18.28
N PRO A 346 -3.74 -3.90 -18.40
CA PRO A 346 -3.58 -5.31 -18.06
C PRO A 346 -3.49 -5.49 -16.52
N LEU A 347 -4.58 -5.23 -15.84
CA LEU A 347 -4.72 -5.38 -14.39
C LEU A 347 -5.12 -6.80 -14.00
N LEU A 348 -4.75 -7.19 -12.80
CA LEU A 348 -5.26 -8.39 -12.14
C LEU A 348 -5.99 -8.07 -10.84
N HIS A 349 -5.53 -7.04 -10.09
CA HIS A 349 -6.07 -6.73 -8.78
C HIS A 349 -6.53 -5.27 -8.69
N GLN A 350 -7.68 -5.06 -8.09
CA GLN A 350 -8.21 -3.73 -7.81
C GLN A 350 -8.91 -3.70 -6.47
N HIS A 351 -8.61 -2.69 -5.65
CA HIS A 351 -9.36 -2.37 -4.45
C HIS A 351 -10.41 -1.28 -4.74
N THR A 352 -11.38 -1.14 -3.85
CA THR A 352 -12.10 0.13 -3.73
C THR A 352 -11.15 1.21 -3.20
N ALA A 353 -11.50 2.48 -3.30
CA ALA A 353 -10.66 3.55 -2.76
C ALA A 353 -10.44 3.41 -1.25
N GLN A 354 -11.48 3.10 -0.48
CA GLN A 354 -11.35 2.86 0.96
C GLN A 354 -10.59 1.57 1.24
N GLY A 355 -10.85 0.51 0.46
CA GLY A 355 -10.16 -0.78 0.62
C GLY A 355 -8.65 -0.71 0.36
N CYS A 356 -8.17 0.19 -0.50
CA CYS A 356 -6.73 0.31 -0.76
C CYS A 356 -5.95 1.03 0.35
N PHE A 357 -6.63 1.82 1.20
CA PHE A 357 -5.95 2.69 2.17
C PHE A 357 -5.01 1.91 3.09
N LEU A 358 -5.50 0.87 3.73
CA LEU A 358 -4.71 0.07 4.67
C LEU A 358 -3.62 -0.77 3.99
N PRO A 359 -3.92 -1.52 2.92
CA PRO A 359 -2.89 -2.23 2.18
C PRO A 359 -1.74 -1.33 1.72
N VAL A 360 -2.05 -0.13 1.20
CA VAL A 360 -0.99 0.82 0.79
C VAL A 360 -0.13 1.24 1.97
N LEU A 361 -0.72 1.59 3.11
CA LEU A 361 0.07 1.96 4.29
C LEU A 361 0.90 0.81 4.86
N ASN A 362 0.39 -0.41 4.76
CA ASN A 362 1.08 -1.57 5.31
C ASN A 362 2.17 -2.11 4.38
N TYR A 363 1.97 -2.04 3.07
CA TYR A 363 2.81 -2.77 2.11
C TYR A 363 3.56 -1.89 1.11
N ALA A 364 3.24 -0.60 0.93
CA ALA A 364 4.02 0.27 0.06
C ALA A 364 5.42 0.57 0.63
N GLY A 365 6.35 0.93 -0.26
CA GLY A 365 7.75 1.18 0.06
C GLY A 365 8.56 -0.10 0.28
N CYS A 366 9.75 0.03 0.87
CA CYS A 366 10.59 -1.12 1.23
C CYS A 366 10.02 -1.92 2.40
N SER A 367 8.78 -2.40 2.25
CA SER A 367 8.00 -3.03 3.34
C SER A 367 8.57 -4.37 3.82
N HIS A 368 9.39 -5.05 3.01
CA HIS A 368 10.12 -6.25 3.45
C HIS A 368 11.04 -5.97 4.66
N ARG A 369 11.67 -4.81 4.69
CA ARG A 369 12.46 -4.29 5.81
C ARG A 369 12.20 -2.79 5.95
N ARG A 370 11.12 -2.44 6.61
CA ARG A 370 10.69 -1.03 6.74
C ARG A 370 11.59 -0.27 7.71
N ASP A 371 12.11 0.88 7.28
CA ASP A 371 12.90 1.76 8.13
C ASP A 371 12.04 2.73 8.97
N ALA A 372 12.70 3.49 9.84
CA ALA A 372 12.03 4.45 10.71
C ALA A 372 11.32 5.58 9.93
N ILE A 373 11.81 5.95 8.74
CA ILE A 373 11.22 7.00 7.91
C ILE A 373 9.90 6.52 7.32
N ASP A 374 9.90 5.36 6.65
CA ASP A 374 8.67 4.80 6.10
C ASP A 374 7.63 4.50 7.19
N THR A 375 8.10 4.04 8.37
CA THR A 375 7.24 3.80 9.53
C THR A 375 6.59 5.10 10.01
N ARG A 376 7.36 6.19 10.13
CA ARG A 376 6.83 7.51 10.50
C ARG A 376 5.82 8.00 9.47
N LEU A 377 6.16 7.98 8.18
CA LEU A 377 5.31 8.48 7.10
C LEU A 377 3.96 7.75 7.04
N THR A 378 3.98 6.43 7.12
CA THR A 378 2.73 5.65 7.12
C THR A 378 1.91 5.87 8.37
N THR A 379 2.56 6.06 9.54
CA THR A 379 1.89 6.42 10.80
C THR A 379 1.28 7.82 10.72
N GLU A 380 1.98 8.80 10.17
CA GLU A 380 1.46 10.15 9.96
C GLU A 380 0.26 10.17 9.02
N CYS A 381 0.33 9.43 7.91
CA CYS A 381 -0.80 9.26 7.01
C CYS A 381 -2.00 8.62 7.73
N ARG A 382 -1.76 7.57 8.49
CA ARG A 382 -2.76 6.84 9.27
C ARG A 382 -3.50 7.78 10.24
N ASN A 383 -2.74 8.55 10.99
CA ASN A 383 -3.27 9.41 12.05
C ASN A 383 -3.72 10.79 11.57
N GLY A 384 -3.44 11.16 10.32
CA GLY A 384 -3.76 12.50 9.81
C GLY A 384 -2.86 13.61 10.39
N THR A 385 -1.62 13.27 10.77
CA THR A 385 -0.66 14.14 11.44
C THR A 385 0.57 14.42 10.57
N ALA A 386 1.47 15.28 11.05
CA ALA A 386 2.78 15.51 10.48
C ALA A 386 3.74 15.91 11.61
N THR A 387 4.91 15.29 11.66
CA THR A 387 5.91 15.51 12.71
C THR A 387 6.76 16.73 12.39
N TYR A 388 7.22 16.85 11.16
CA TYR A 388 8.18 17.86 10.73
C TYR A 388 7.53 18.94 9.85
N LYS A 389 8.19 20.07 9.74
CA LYS A 389 7.78 21.16 8.84
C LYS A 389 8.96 22.09 8.54
N GLY A 390 9.02 22.61 7.33
CA GLY A 390 9.89 23.69 6.98
C GLY A 390 9.43 25.05 7.51
N GLU A 391 10.34 25.98 7.61
CA GLU A 391 10.07 27.36 8.06
C GLU A 391 9.32 28.16 7.00
N SER A 392 9.69 28.03 5.72
CA SER A 392 9.15 28.84 4.64
C SER A 392 7.70 28.51 4.31
N ALA A 393 7.32 27.24 4.30
CA ALA A 393 5.95 26.82 4.08
C ALA A 393 5.08 26.98 5.32
N ASN A 394 5.68 26.84 6.50
CA ASN A 394 5.02 26.81 7.80
C ASN A 394 3.79 25.90 7.84
N LYS A 395 3.86 24.77 7.14
CA LYS A 395 2.78 23.79 6.99
C LYS A 395 3.29 22.43 7.41
N GLY A 396 2.60 21.76 8.32
CA GLY A 396 3.00 20.45 8.81
C GLY A 396 3.17 19.43 7.68
N GLY A 397 4.31 18.75 7.66
CA GLY A 397 4.69 17.75 6.67
C GLY A 397 5.46 18.29 5.45
N ILE A 398 5.35 19.58 5.15
CA ILE A 398 6.11 20.19 4.05
C ILE A 398 7.44 20.68 4.61
N ILE A 399 8.53 20.04 4.22
CA ILE A 399 9.90 20.37 4.64
C ILE A 399 10.59 21.23 3.57
N ASP A 400 11.49 22.10 4.01
CA ASP A 400 12.28 22.95 3.14
C ASP A 400 13.62 22.30 2.77
N LYS A 401 14.25 21.61 3.73
CA LYS A 401 15.58 21.01 3.63
C LYS A 401 15.69 19.83 4.60
N LEU A 402 16.75 19.05 4.47
CA LEU A 402 16.96 17.85 5.29
C LEU A 402 17.08 18.17 6.79
N GLU A 403 17.62 19.33 7.17
CA GLU A 403 17.77 19.74 8.57
C GLU A 403 16.42 19.92 9.28
N ASP A 404 15.34 20.13 8.54
CA ASP A 404 13.98 20.20 9.13
C ASP A 404 13.53 18.86 9.73
N LEU A 405 14.19 17.76 9.37
CA LEU A 405 13.97 16.42 9.90
C LEU A 405 14.76 16.13 11.18
N MET A 406 15.61 17.06 11.62
CA MET A 406 16.48 16.87 12.77
C MET A 406 15.66 16.93 14.06
N PRO A 407 15.66 15.89 14.91
CA PRO A 407 15.05 15.93 16.24
C PRO A 407 15.70 17.01 17.12
N GLU A 408 14.93 17.59 18.05
CA GLU A 408 15.42 18.65 18.95
C GLU A 408 16.58 18.17 19.84
N ASP A 409 16.66 16.87 20.15
CA ASP A 409 17.71 16.25 20.97
C ASP A 409 18.82 15.58 20.13
N ALA A 410 18.88 15.83 18.82
CA ALA A 410 19.87 15.25 17.95
C ALA A 410 21.30 15.69 18.31
N GLY A 411 22.24 14.74 18.29
CA GLY A 411 23.67 15.01 18.45
C GLY A 411 24.29 15.64 17.20
N SER A 412 25.55 16.04 17.32
CA SER A 412 26.31 16.65 16.22
C SER A 412 26.61 15.71 15.04
N ASP A 413 26.42 14.42 15.24
CA ASP A 413 26.64 13.33 14.30
C ASP A 413 25.32 12.83 13.66
N TRP A 414 24.23 13.57 13.85
CA TRP A 414 22.95 13.25 13.27
C TRP A 414 23.00 13.21 11.73
N SER A 415 22.30 12.24 11.17
CA SER A 415 22.10 12.08 9.73
C SER A 415 20.62 11.85 9.44
N PRO A 416 20.04 12.42 8.37
CA PRO A 416 18.68 12.11 7.97
C PRO A 416 18.53 10.68 7.46
N TRP A 417 19.61 10.05 6.99
CA TRP A 417 19.59 8.65 6.56
C TRP A 417 19.75 7.72 7.77
N PRO A 418 18.76 6.86 8.05
CA PRO A 418 18.89 5.86 9.08
C PRO A 418 20.06 4.92 8.83
N GLU A 419 20.71 4.46 9.89
CA GLU A 419 21.65 3.34 9.78
C GLU A 419 20.89 2.09 9.34
N LEU A 420 21.32 1.47 8.25
CA LEU A 420 20.81 0.20 7.75
C LEU A 420 21.84 -0.88 8.06
N LYS A 421 21.47 -1.81 8.93
CA LYS A 421 22.38 -2.87 9.38
C LYS A 421 22.47 -3.99 8.35
N SER A 422 23.70 -4.43 8.09
CA SER A 422 23.97 -5.61 7.26
C SER A 422 24.08 -6.84 8.14
N GLU A 423 23.45 -7.92 7.70
CA GLU A 423 23.60 -9.25 8.28
C GLU A 423 24.57 -10.09 7.42
N THR A 424 24.92 -11.28 7.88
CA THR A 424 25.71 -12.21 7.10
C THR A 424 24.85 -12.75 5.94
N ALA A 425 25.34 -12.60 4.72
CA ALA A 425 24.67 -13.15 3.56
C ALA A 425 24.61 -14.69 3.65
N PRO A 426 23.53 -15.32 3.23
CA PRO A 426 23.42 -16.76 3.13
C PRO A 426 24.55 -17.35 2.25
N ILE A 427 24.97 -18.59 2.55
CA ILE A 427 25.95 -19.32 1.75
C ILE A 427 25.31 -19.71 0.42
N ASP A 428 25.99 -19.43 -0.66
CA ASP A 428 25.65 -19.76 -2.03
C ASP A 428 26.95 -20.21 -2.70
N THR A 429 27.14 -21.53 -2.80
CA THR A 429 28.43 -22.15 -3.13
C THR A 429 28.81 -22.01 -4.61
N ASP A 430 27.83 -22.07 -5.50
CA ASP A 430 28.05 -21.98 -6.95
C ASP A 430 27.77 -20.57 -7.53
N ALA A 431 27.35 -19.64 -6.65
CA ALA A 431 27.14 -18.24 -6.96
C ALA A 431 26.04 -17.99 -8.03
N ASP A 432 24.99 -18.78 -8.00
CA ASP A 432 23.89 -18.72 -8.95
C ASP A 432 22.71 -17.83 -8.51
N GLY A 433 22.78 -17.33 -7.28
CA GLY A 433 21.77 -16.42 -6.72
C GLY A 433 20.84 -17.05 -5.70
N MET A 434 20.93 -18.35 -5.50
CA MET A 434 20.11 -19.10 -4.55
C MET A 434 20.99 -19.63 -3.40
N PRO A 435 20.55 -19.55 -2.13
CA PRO A 435 21.29 -20.12 -1.01
C PRO A 435 21.30 -21.65 -1.04
N ASP A 436 22.43 -22.27 -0.69
CA ASP A 436 22.61 -23.73 -0.60
C ASP A 436 21.49 -24.44 0.18
N GLU A 437 21.05 -23.82 1.29
CA GLU A 437 19.97 -24.36 2.11
C GLU A 437 18.63 -24.35 1.38
N TRP A 438 18.31 -23.23 0.70
CA TRP A 438 17.07 -23.12 -0.06
C TRP A 438 17.03 -24.08 -1.24
N GLU A 439 18.14 -24.21 -1.97
CA GLU A 439 18.28 -25.17 -3.08
C GLU A 439 18.05 -26.60 -2.62
N THR A 440 18.73 -27.00 -1.53
CA THR A 440 18.57 -28.33 -0.95
C THR A 440 17.11 -28.61 -0.55
N GLN A 441 16.42 -27.64 0.05
CA GLN A 441 15.01 -27.75 0.43
C GLN A 441 14.08 -27.87 -0.79
N ASN A 442 14.47 -27.29 -1.92
CA ASN A 442 13.68 -27.27 -3.16
C ASN A 442 14.15 -28.35 -4.19
N GLY A 443 15.06 -29.25 -3.79
CA GLY A 443 15.51 -30.37 -4.61
C GLY A 443 16.46 -29.99 -5.74
N LEU A 444 17.13 -28.82 -5.60
CA LEU A 444 18.19 -28.34 -6.49
C LEU A 444 19.56 -28.74 -5.97
N ASN A 445 20.61 -28.48 -6.74
CA ASN A 445 21.96 -28.87 -6.40
C ASN A 445 22.87 -27.66 -6.15
N PRO A 446 23.28 -27.37 -4.89
CA PRO A 446 24.11 -26.20 -4.52
C PRO A 446 25.51 -26.13 -5.17
N LYS A 447 25.76 -26.91 -6.20
CA LYS A 447 27.01 -26.93 -6.97
C LYS A 447 26.75 -26.92 -8.48
N ASN A 448 25.52 -26.63 -8.89
CA ASN A 448 25.14 -26.62 -10.29
C ASN A 448 24.48 -25.26 -10.64
N PRO A 449 25.25 -24.25 -11.04
CA PRO A 449 24.71 -22.90 -11.26
C PRO A 449 23.69 -22.81 -12.40
N GLU A 450 23.48 -23.87 -13.19
CA GLU A 450 22.53 -23.85 -14.31
C GLU A 450 21.10 -24.15 -13.88
N ASP A 451 20.89 -24.75 -12.71
CA ASP A 451 19.53 -25.13 -12.29
C ASP A 451 18.71 -23.90 -11.85
N ARG A 452 19.35 -22.74 -11.57
CA ARG A 452 18.68 -21.45 -11.42
C ARG A 452 17.73 -21.10 -12.57
N ASN A 453 18.03 -21.60 -13.78
CA ASN A 453 17.26 -21.36 -14.99
C ASN A 453 16.13 -22.39 -15.22
N THR A 454 16.06 -23.45 -14.41
CA THR A 454 14.94 -24.39 -14.41
C THR A 454 13.66 -23.64 -14.08
N ARG A 455 12.58 -23.97 -14.76
CA ARG A 455 11.30 -23.25 -14.60
C ARG A 455 10.31 -24.07 -13.79
N ASN A 456 9.58 -23.38 -12.91
CA ASN A 456 8.41 -23.95 -12.25
C ASN A 456 7.21 -24.06 -13.21
N GLU A 457 6.10 -24.60 -12.75
CA GLU A 457 4.87 -24.77 -13.55
C GLU A 457 4.26 -23.43 -14.03
N GLU A 458 4.53 -22.34 -13.34
CA GLU A 458 4.05 -20.99 -13.66
C GLU A 458 4.97 -20.29 -14.69
N GLY A 459 6.14 -20.88 -14.99
CA GLY A 459 7.10 -20.38 -15.96
C GLY A 459 8.19 -19.47 -15.40
N TYR A 460 8.24 -19.24 -14.08
CA TYR A 460 9.33 -18.53 -13.41
C TYR A 460 10.57 -19.40 -13.30
N THR A 461 11.74 -18.81 -13.46
CA THR A 461 13.02 -19.49 -13.17
C THR A 461 13.15 -19.76 -11.66
N MET A 462 13.94 -20.76 -11.26
CA MET A 462 14.09 -21.08 -9.83
C MET A 462 14.73 -19.92 -9.06
N LEU A 463 15.60 -19.14 -9.67
CA LEU A 463 16.09 -17.90 -9.10
C LEU A 463 14.94 -16.90 -8.82
N GLU A 464 14.00 -16.75 -9.76
CA GLU A 464 12.81 -15.90 -9.53
C GLU A 464 11.89 -16.49 -8.46
N VAL A 465 11.74 -17.81 -8.41
CA VAL A 465 10.98 -18.49 -7.33
C VAL A 465 11.61 -18.19 -5.97
N TYR A 466 12.95 -18.28 -5.85
CA TYR A 466 13.65 -17.89 -4.63
C TYR A 466 13.40 -16.42 -4.26
N LEU A 467 13.66 -15.50 -5.18
CA LEU A 467 13.50 -14.05 -4.91
C LEU A 467 12.07 -13.66 -4.56
N ASN A 468 11.08 -14.31 -5.14
CA ASN A 468 9.67 -14.08 -4.83
C ASN A 468 9.28 -14.71 -3.48
N SER A 469 9.92 -15.81 -3.07
CA SER A 469 9.68 -16.42 -1.76
C SER A 469 10.08 -15.54 -0.59
N LEU A 470 11.06 -14.65 -0.77
CA LEU A 470 11.51 -13.70 0.25
C LEU A 470 10.43 -12.68 0.66
N VAL A 471 9.45 -12.45 -0.21
CA VAL A 471 8.40 -11.42 -0.06
C VAL A 471 7.00 -11.99 -0.36
N ALA A 472 6.86 -13.30 -0.26
CA ALA A 472 5.61 -13.99 -0.60
C ALA A 472 4.46 -13.61 0.34
N ASP A 473 4.74 -13.44 1.62
CA ASP A 473 3.81 -12.98 2.64
C ASP A 473 3.25 -11.59 2.34
N ILE A 474 4.11 -10.66 1.93
CA ILE A 474 3.71 -9.31 1.52
C ILE A 474 2.84 -9.39 0.26
N THR A 475 3.31 -10.13 -0.75
CA THR A 475 2.61 -10.28 -2.04
C THR A 475 1.21 -10.89 -1.85
N GLU A 476 1.06 -11.82 -0.92
CA GLU A 476 -0.24 -12.41 -0.60
C GLU A 476 -1.14 -11.43 0.16
N ALA A 477 -0.59 -10.81 1.21
CA ALA A 477 -1.38 -9.96 2.11
C ALA A 477 -1.82 -8.64 1.47
N GLN A 478 -1.02 -8.05 0.59
CA GLN A 478 -1.32 -6.76 -0.05
C GLN A 478 -2.57 -6.78 -0.93
N TYR A 479 -2.98 -7.95 -1.42
CA TYR A 479 -4.15 -8.12 -2.28
C TYR A 479 -5.29 -8.90 -1.62
N GLN A 480 -5.23 -9.12 -0.30
CA GLN A 480 -6.20 -9.98 0.40
C GLN A 480 -7.65 -9.56 0.16
N ASP A 481 -7.92 -8.26 0.15
CA ASP A 481 -9.27 -7.69 -0.02
C ASP A 481 -9.47 -7.08 -1.44
N ALA A 482 -8.57 -7.35 -2.37
CA ALA A 482 -8.67 -6.85 -3.74
C ALA A 482 -9.62 -7.72 -4.58
N GLU A 483 -10.36 -7.06 -5.44
CA GLU A 483 -11.14 -7.70 -6.50
C GLU A 483 -10.21 -8.16 -7.62
N ILE A 484 -10.39 -9.37 -8.13
CA ILE A 484 -9.69 -9.83 -9.33
C ILE A 484 -10.43 -9.29 -10.54
N VAL A 485 -9.84 -8.30 -11.21
CA VAL A 485 -10.34 -7.68 -12.41
C VAL A 485 -9.51 -8.13 -13.62
N GLY A 486 -10.10 -8.28 -14.77
CA GLY A 486 -9.29 -8.49 -15.97
C GLY A 486 -9.10 -9.93 -16.40
N LYS A 487 -10.17 -10.53 -16.70
CA LYS A 487 -10.54 -11.40 -17.83
C LYS A 487 -11.95 -11.90 -17.64
N PRO A 488 -12.68 -12.24 -18.73
CA PRO A 488 -14.07 -12.65 -18.60
C PRO A 488 -14.17 -13.99 -17.88
N GLY A 489 -14.19 -13.92 -16.60
CA GLY A 489 -14.58 -14.87 -15.61
C GLY A 489 -15.15 -14.02 -14.50
N GLU A 490 -16.24 -14.44 -13.93
CA GLU A 490 -16.98 -13.66 -12.95
C GLU A 490 -16.06 -13.01 -11.90
N PRO A 491 -16.33 -11.73 -11.52
CA PRO A 491 -15.55 -11.06 -10.50
C PRO A 491 -15.51 -11.90 -9.23
N TYR A 492 -14.30 -12.16 -8.73
CA TYR A 492 -14.10 -12.78 -7.43
C TYR A 492 -14.40 -11.71 -6.38
N ALA A 493 -15.55 -11.80 -5.76
CA ALA A 493 -15.79 -11.13 -4.50
C ALA A 493 -15.20 -12.02 -3.39
N PRO A 494 -14.16 -11.59 -2.66
CA PRO A 494 -13.75 -12.31 -1.46
C PRO A 494 -14.96 -12.38 -0.55
N VAL A 495 -15.34 -13.59 -0.11
CA VAL A 495 -16.36 -13.75 0.90
C VAL A 495 -15.76 -13.26 2.22
N THR A 496 -15.81 -11.95 2.44
CA THR A 496 -15.58 -11.41 3.78
C THR A 496 -16.76 -11.84 4.62
N THR A 497 -16.54 -12.79 5.49
CA THR A 497 -17.57 -13.16 6.46
C THR A 497 -17.55 -12.12 7.55
N ASP A 498 -18.52 -11.21 7.54
CA ASP A 498 -18.71 -10.26 8.62
C ASP A 498 -19.08 -11.03 9.89
N VAL A 499 -18.39 -10.73 10.95
CA VAL A 499 -18.64 -11.32 12.26
C VAL A 499 -18.76 -10.23 13.32
N THR A 500 -19.61 -10.49 14.30
CA THR A 500 -19.74 -9.62 15.47
C THR A 500 -19.40 -10.40 16.73
N VAL A 501 -18.51 -9.84 17.54
CA VAL A 501 -18.21 -10.28 18.91
C VAL A 501 -18.84 -9.25 19.85
N SER A 502 -19.70 -9.68 20.78
CA SER A 502 -20.48 -8.72 21.59
C SER A 502 -20.71 -9.17 23.01
N TRP A 503 -20.69 -8.21 23.95
CA TRP A 503 -21.06 -8.37 25.34
C TRP A 503 -22.32 -7.53 25.62
N SER A 504 -23.38 -8.20 26.05
CA SER A 504 -24.66 -7.52 26.35
C SER A 504 -24.59 -6.70 27.64
N MET A 505 -23.62 -6.99 28.50
CA MET A 505 -23.47 -6.44 29.86
C MET A 505 -24.69 -6.69 30.76
N SER A 506 -25.61 -7.55 30.31
CA SER A 506 -26.90 -7.78 30.99
C SER A 506 -26.82 -8.76 32.15
N SER A 507 -25.85 -9.67 32.15
CA SER A 507 -25.65 -10.60 33.26
C SER A 507 -25.14 -9.90 34.52
N GLY A 508 -24.47 -8.79 34.34
CA GLY A 508 -23.83 -8.02 35.39
C GLY A 508 -22.72 -8.77 36.10
N LYS A 509 -22.16 -9.81 35.52
CA LYS A 509 -21.05 -10.58 36.07
C LYS A 509 -19.76 -10.24 35.38
N VAL A 510 -18.71 -9.94 36.13
CA VAL A 510 -17.34 -9.90 35.62
C VAL A 510 -17.00 -11.30 35.13
N GLY A 511 -16.30 -11.41 33.98
CA GLY A 511 -16.06 -12.70 33.35
C GLY A 511 -17.20 -13.18 32.45
N GLU A 512 -18.20 -12.30 32.08
CA GLU A 512 -19.22 -12.61 31.09
C GLU A 512 -18.55 -12.89 29.73
N SER A 513 -18.91 -14.02 29.09
CA SER A 513 -18.43 -14.37 27.77
C SER A 513 -19.17 -13.61 26.68
N ALA A 514 -18.48 -13.35 25.58
CA ALA A 514 -19.09 -12.74 24.40
C ALA A 514 -20.10 -13.66 23.70
N THR A 515 -21.07 -13.06 23.05
CA THR A 515 -21.86 -13.70 22.01
C THR A 515 -21.19 -13.44 20.68
N VAL A 516 -20.95 -14.49 19.89
CA VAL A 516 -20.29 -14.41 18.59
C VAL A 516 -21.28 -14.81 17.50
N SER A 517 -21.38 -14.02 16.45
CA SER A 517 -22.37 -14.25 15.38
C SER A 517 -22.07 -15.47 14.49
N LYS A 518 -20.84 -16.00 14.55
CA LYS A 518 -20.41 -17.22 13.84
C LYS A 518 -19.74 -18.17 14.85
N GLU A 519 -20.21 -19.41 14.91
CA GLU A 519 -19.66 -20.43 15.80
C GLU A 519 -18.26 -20.89 15.37
N GLY A 520 -17.44 -21.31 16.32
CA GLY A 520 -16.14 -21.96 16.09
C GLY A 520 -14.96 -21.03 15.78
N ILE A 521 -15.17 -19.71 15.72
CA ILE A 521 -14.11 -18.75 15.42
C ILE A 521 -13.45 -18.15 16.66
N VAL A 522 -14.15 -18.14 17.79
CA VAL A 522 -13.65 -17.67 19.09
C VAL A 522 -13.66 -18.84 20.06
N THR A 523 -12.51 -19.14 20.65
CA THR A 523 -12.33 -20.28 21.59
C THR A 523 -12.60 -19.89 23.01
N SER A 524 -12.30 -18.65 23.39
CA SER A 524 -12.61 -18.09 24.71
C SER A 524 -12.89 -16.60 24.59
N SER A 525 -13.70 -16.07 25.51
CA SER A 525 -13.95 -14.64 25.62
C SER A 525 -14.43 -14.29 27.01
N GLU A 526 -13.94 -13.17 27.54
CA GLU A 526 -14.38 -12.63 28.83
C GLU A 526 -14.17 -11.12 28.90
N TYR A 527 -14.86 -10.45 29.83
CA TYR A 527 -14.43 -9.11 30.21
C TYR A 527 -13.90 -9.09 31.65
N SER A 528 -12.88 -8.28 31.88
CA SER A 528 -12.24 -8.10 33.17
C SER A 528 -12.06 -6.63 33.53
N LEU A 529 -11.61 -6.36 34.74
CA LEU A 529 -11.49 -5.01 35.31
C LEU A 529 -10.05 -4.74 35.75
N GLY A 530 -9.60 -3.50 35.53
CA GLY A 530 -8.40 -2.98 36.19
C GLY A 530 -8.55 -2.93 37.71
N SER A 531 -7.42 -2.82 38.44
CA SER A 531 -7.40 -2.92 39.90
C SER A 531 -8.11 -1.76 40.62
N GLU A 532 -8.30 -0.63 39.94
CA GLU A 532 -8.88 0.59 40.54
C GLU A 532 -10.28 0.94 39.99
N ILE A 533 -10.96 -0.03 39.35
CA ILE A 533 -12.33 0.10 38.94
C ILE A 533 -13.15 -1.12 39.36
N ASN A 534 -14.34 -0.87 39.89
CA ASN A 534 -15.20 -1.92 40.40
C ASN A 534 -16.54 -1.92 39.69
N ARG A 535 -17.07 -3.12 39.44
CA ARG A 535 -18.50 -3.27 39.09
C ARG A 535 -19.34 -2.86 40.30
N LYS A 536 -20.37 -2.04 40.05
CA LYS A 536 -21.24 -1.54 41.11
C LYS A 536 -22.61 -2.19 41.13
N SER A 537 -23.36 -2.05 40.06
CA SER A 537 -24.74 -2.52 39.99
C SER A 537 -25.15 -2.85 38.54
N THR A 538 -26.33 -3.46 38.41
CA THR A 538 -27.01 -3.64 37.13
C THR A 538 -28.38 -2.96 37.26
N ARG A 539 -28.72 -2.11 36.29
CA ARG A 539 -29.95 -1.29 36.27
C ARG A 539 -30.65 -1.37 34.93
N LEU A 540 -31.96 -1.28 34.96
CA LEU A 540 -32.77 -1.10 33.74
C LEU A 540 -32.95 0.42 33.52
N ALA A 541 -32.44 0.93 32.39
CA ALA A 541 -32.63 2.30 31.99
C ALA A 541 -32.78 2.38 30.45
N TYR A 542 -33.68 3.23 29.97
CA TYR A 542 -33.95 3.44 28.55
C TYR A 542 -34.15 2.16 27.74
N GLY A 543 -34.83 1.18 28.35
CA GLY A 543 -35.15 -0.12 27.70
C GLY A 543 -33.96 -1.09 27.61
N LYS A 544 -32.81 -0.77 28.23
CA LYS A 544 -31.62 -1.61 28.25
C LYS A 544 -31.20 -1.96 29.67
N VAL A 545 -30.61 -3.13 29.83
CA VAL A 545 -29.95 -3.52 31.08
C VAL A 545 -28.52 -2.97 31.02
N ILE A 546 -28.17 -2.12 31.96
CA ILE A 546 -26.89 -1.42 32.05
C ILE A 546 -26.12 -1.91 33.25
N THR A 547 -24.88 -2.34 33.06
CA THR A 547 -23.97 -2.63 34.14
C THR A 547 -23.14 -1.39 34.45
N THR A 548 -23.08 -0.99 35.71
CA THR A 548 -22.38 0.22 36.15
C THR A 548 -21.06 -0.09 36.82
N PHE A 549 -20.11 0.79 36.58
CA PHE A 549 -18.72 0.73 37.04
C PHE A 549 -18.37 2.01 37.79
N GLN A 550 -17.59 1.89 38.83
CA GLN A 550 -17.18 2.98 39.72
C GLN A 550 -15.67 2.85 39.99
N PRO A 551 -14.88 3.89 39.65
CA PRO A 551 -13.46 3.88 40.02
C PRO A 551 -13.26 4.06 41.50
N THR A 552 -12.16 3.57 42.05
CA THR A 552 -11.75 3.78 43.44
C THR A 552 -11.00 5.11 43.57
N ILE A 553 -10.35 5.56 42.49
CA ILE A 553 -9.59 6.80 42.41
C ILE A 553 -10.04 7.54 41.12
N GLU A 554 -10.09 8.87 41.18
CA GLU A 554 -10.32 9.70 39.99
C GLU A 554 -9.01 9.97 39.28
N TYR A 555 -8.88 9.41 38.09
CA TYR A 555 -7.76 9.69 37.17
C TYR A 555 -8.08 10.86 36.25
N LYS A 556 -7.09 11.70 35.93
CA LYS A 556 -7.23 12.83 35.01
C LYS A 556 -7.02 12.46 33.57
N SER A 557 -6.35 11.34 33.33
CA SER A 557 -5.99 10.75 32.02
C SER A 557 -6.26 9.25 32.06
N PRO A 558 -6.30 8.59 30.88
CA PRO A 558 -6.41 7.14 30.80
C PRO A 558 -5.31 6.41 31.59
N GLU A 559 -5.71 5.42 32.40
CA GLU A 559 -4.80 4.59 33.19
C GLU A 559 -5.25 3.12 33.13
N PRO A 560 -4.32 2.16 32.95
CA PRO A 560 -4.66 0.74 32.84
C PRO A 560 -5.37 0.21 34.11
N THR A 561 -5.07 0.74 35.27
CA THR A 561 -5.72 0.34 36.56
C THR A 561 -7.19 0.76 36.61
N SER A 562 -7.62 1.74 35.79
CA SER A 562 -9.00 2.22 35.70
C SER A 562 -9.61 1.89 34.32
N ALA A 563 -9.46 0.66 33.88
CA ALA A 563 -9.95 0.22 32.57
C ALA A 563 -10.83 -1.02 32.64
N LEU A 564 -11.63 -1.23 31.60
CA LEU A 564 -12.32 -2.49 31.34
C LEU A 564 -11.66 -3.14 30.13
N TYR A 565 -11.46 -4.43 30.20
CA TYR A 565 -10.81 -5.24 29.19
C TYR A 565 -11.80 -6.26 28.64
N PHE A 566 -11.98 -6.27 27.33
CA PHE A 566 -12.83 -7.20 26.60
C PHE A 566 -11.95 -8.09 25.76
N ASP A 567 -11.68 -9.28 26.28
CA ASP A 567 -10.77 -10.26 25.70
C ASP A 567 -11.53 -11.31 24.88
N PHE A 568 -10.96 -11.72 23.77
CA PHE A 568 -11.37 -12.94 23.08
C PHE A 568 -10.20 -13.59 22.34
N ASP A 569 -10.17 -14.91 22.35
CA ASP A 569 -9.16 -15.70 21.66
C ASP A 569 -9.74 -16.31 20.38
N LEU A 570 -9.09 -16.06 19.27
CA LEU A 570 -9.46 -16.67 17.99
C LEU A 570 -9.04 -18.14 17.96
N ALA A 571 -9.79 -18.94 17.23
CA ALA A 571 -9.40 -20.32 16.94
C ALA A 571 -8.10 -20.35 16.12
N ASP A 572 -7.36 -21.46 16.23
CA ASP A 572 -6.11 -21.63 15.46
C ASP A 572 -6.36 -21.39 13.97
N GLY A 573 -5.53 -20.52 13.36
CA GLY A 573 -5.56 -20.16 11.95
C GLY A 573 -6.71 -19.24 11.54
N VAL A 574 -7.52 -18.77 12.46
CA VAL A 574 -8.49 -17.69 12.22
C VAL A 574 -7.79 -16.35 12.39
N THR A 575 -8.03 -15.44 11.47
CA THR A 575 -7.64 -14.03 11.59
C THR A 575 -8.88 -13.16 11.70
N PHE A 576 -8.77 -12.06 12.45
CA PHE A 576 -9.86 -11.12 12.64
C PHE A 576 -9.35 -9.68 12.49
N ARG A 577 -10.02 -8.92 11.65
CA ARG A 577 -9.78 -7.49 11.49
C ARG A 577 -11.01 -6.73 11.94
N PRO A 578 -10.97 -5.96 13.03
CA PRO A 578 -12.11 -5.15 13.43
C PRO A 578 -12.37 -4.02 12.43
N THR A 579 -13.65 -3.78 12.13
CA THR A 579 -14.12 -2.75 11.21
C THR A 579 -15.04 -1.73 11.86
N GLU A 580 -15.72 -2.11 12.94
CA GLU A 580 -16.62 -1.23 13.68
C GLU A 580 -16.56 -1.57 15.18
N ILE A 581 -16.58 -0.55 16.03
CA ILE A 581 -16.89 -0.71 17.46
C ILE A 581 -18.12 0.12 17.81
N SER A 582 -19.02 -0.48 18.56
CA SER A 582 -20.20 0.18 19.09
C SER A 582 -20.32 -0.06 20.59
N ILE A 583 -20.43 1.01 21.36
CA ILE A 583 -20.59 1.00 22.82
C ILE A 583 -21.76 1.88 23.21
N MET A 584 -22.69 1.33 23.99
CA MET A 584 -23.71 2.12 24.65
C MET A 584 -23.24 2.50 26.04
N ALA A 585 -23.18 3.80 26.34
CA ALA A 585 -22.69 4.33 27.61
C ALA A 585 -23.64 5.35 28.23
N LEU A 586 -23.73 5.36 29.55
CA LEU A 586 -24.50 6.29 30.36
C LEU A 586 -23.70 6.74 31.58
N SER A 587 -23.57 8.05 31.75
CA SER A 587 -22.93 8.65 32.93
C SER A 587 -23.98 8.95 33.99
N TYR A 588 -23.76 8.41 35.20
CA TYR A 588 -24.63 8.68 36.36
C TYR A 588 -24.11 9.85 37.18
N GLY A 589 -24.73 11.02 37.01
CA GLY A 589 -24.41 12.27 37.71
C GLY A 589 -24.12 13.45 36.78
N THR A 590 -23.96 14.66 37.38
CA THR A 590 -23.85 15.94 36.65
C THR A 590 -22.45 16.28 36.12
N SER A 591 -21.43 15.44 36.29
CA SER A 591 -20.09 15.64 35.71
C SER A 591 -19.61 14.28 35.23
N GLY A 592 -19.55 14.15 33.89
CA GLY A 592 -19.39 12.88 33.20
C GLY A 592 -18.04 12.22 33.43
N GLY A 593 -18.02 10.89 33.42
CA GLY A 593 -16.84 10.12 33.15
C GLY A 593 -16.56 10.13 31.66
N TYR A 594 -15.29 10.24 31.33
CA TYR A 594 -14.81 10.07 29.97
C TYR A 594 -14.23 8.68 29.81
N PHE A 595 -14.22 8.20 28.59
CA PHE A 595 -13.49 6.97 28.27
C PHE A 595 -12.77 7.10 26.93
N ASP A 596 -11.62 6.44 26.86
CA ASP A 596 -10.87 6.24 25.63
C ASP A 596 -10.98 4.76 25.24
N LEU A 597 -10.93 4.48 23.95
CA LEU A 597 -10.93 3.13 23.42
C LEU A 597 -9.59 2.82 22.79
N ALA A 598 -9.07 1.63 23.08
CA ALA A 598 -7.87 1.09 22.48
C ALA A 598 -8.08 -0.37 22.07
N TRP A 599 -7.39 -0.75 21.00
CA TRP A 599 -7.30 -2.13 20.54
C TRP A 599 -5.91 -2.66 20.79
N VAL A 600 -5.80 -3.85 21.31
CA VAL A 600 -4.53 -4.57 21.46
C VAL A 600 -4.56 -5.80 20.58
N ASP A 601 -3.59 -5.90 19.70
CA ASP A 601 -3.42 -7.02 18.80
C ASP A 601 -2.74 -8.23 19.46
N SER A 602 -2.59 -9.32 18.71
CA SER A 602 -1.96 -10.55 19.18
C SER A 602 -0.47 -10.40 19.56
N ASN A 603 0.19 -9.32 19.14
CA ASN A 603 1.57 -9.02 19.49
C ASN A 603 1.67 -8.16 20.77
N GLY A 604 0.52 -7.72 21.30
CA GLY A 604 0.44 -6.82 22.43
C GLY A 604 0.63 -5.34 22.04
N GLU A 605 0.54 -4.99 20.75
CA GLU A 605 0.62 -3.61 20.31
C GLU A 605 -0.72 -2.92 20.49
N GLU A 606 -0.70 -1.77 21.16
CA GLU A 606 -1.90 -0.98 21.47
C GLU A 606 -2.13 0.11 20.41
N THR A 607 -3.33 0.13 19.82
CA THR A 607 -3.80 1.16 18.90
C THR A 607 -4.94 1.94 19.53
N ILE A 608 -4.78 3.26 19.71
CA ILE A 608 -5.86 4.13 20.21
C ILE A 608 -6.91 4.33 19.11
N LEU A 609 -8.14 3.95 19.41
CA LEU A 609 -9.27 4.00 18.47
C LEU A 609 -10.07 5.29 18.59
N GLY A 610 -10.13 5.87 19.77
CA GLY A 610 -10.85 7.10 20.01
C GLY A 610 -10.60 7.62 21.41
N THR A 611 -10.66 8.95 21.59
CA THR A 611 -10.36 9.62 22.85
C THR A 611 -11.45 10.60 23.26
N GLY A 612 -11.58 10.84 24.57
CA GLY A 612 -12.47 11.86 25.10
C GLY A 612 -13.95 11.59 24.92
N MET A 613 -14.33 10.33 24.74
CA MET A 613 -15.72 9.92 24.61
C MET A 613 -16.43 9.98 25.98
N HIS A 614 -17.71 10.22 25.97
CA HIS A 614 -18.53 10.19 27.18
C HIS A 614 -19.89 9.55 26.91
N GLY A 615 -20.48 8.98 27.94
CA GLY A 615 -21.84 8.45 27.89
C GLY A 615 -22.90 9.54 27.83
N GLY A 616 -24.13 9.19 27.47
CA GLY A 616 -25.30 10.03 27.71
C GLY A 616 -25.43 10.36 29.20
N SER A 617 -26.16 11.42 29.55
CA SER A 617 -26.39 11.82 30.94
C SER A 617 -27.76 11.35 31.41
N ASP A 618 -27.80 10.78 32.60
CA ASP A 618 -29.07 10.39 33.26
C ASP A 618 -29.87 11.61 33.77
N LYS A 619 -29.29 12.81 33.72
CA LYS A 619 -29.90 14.04 34.22
C LYS A 619 -30.04 15.14 33.19
N GLU A 620 -29.19 15.17 32.17
CA GLU A 620 -29.17 16.24 31.16
C GLU A 620 -29.91 15.82 29.89
N ASP A 621 -29.63 14.61 29.37
CA ASP A 621 -30.16 14.15 28.09
C ASP A 621 -31.25 13.08 28.25
N GLU A 622 -31.38 12.49 29.43
CA GLU A 622 -32.28 11.38 29.73
C GLU A 622 -32.19 10.26 28.66
N SER A 623 -30.99 10.03 28.13
CA SER A 623 -30.76 9.11 27.02
C SER A 623 -29.47 8.32 27.18
N LEU A 624 -29.47 7.14 26.55
CA LEU A 624 -28.30 6.27 26.43
C LEU A 624 -27.56 6.67 25.15
N ALA A 625 -26.35 7.21 25.26
CA ALA A 625 -25.55 7.52 24.08
C ALA A 625 -24.94 6.26 23.49
N THR A 626 -25.07 6.10 22.19
CA THR A 626 -24.36 5.06 21.44
C THR A 626 -23.17 5.70 20.74
N THR A 627 -21.98 5.32 21.14
CA THR A 627 -20.74 5.68 20.44
C THR A 627 -20.48 4.59 19.40
N LYS A 628 -20.38 4.99 18.15
CA LYS A 628 -19.94 4.14 17.05
C LYS A 628 -18.65 4.69 16.50
N ILE A 629 -17.65 3.81 16.33
CA ILE A 629 -16.38 4.12 15.69
C ILE A 629 -16.29 3.22 14.46
N ASP A 630 -16.27 3.84 13.29
CA ASP A 630 -15.91 3.19 12.06
C ASP A 630 -14.39 3.08 12.01
N LEU A 631 -13.89 1.85 11.94
CA LEU A 631 -12.47 1.54 11.93
C LEU A 631 -11.92 1.39 10.50
N ASN A 632 -12.74 1.55 9.48
CA ASN A 632 -12.27 1.43 8.09
C ASN A 632 -11.25 2.51 7.73
N ASP A 633 -11.31 3.66 8.38
CA ASP A 633 -10.33 4.75 8.25
C ASP A 633 -9.15 4.66 9.25
N LEU A 634 -9.23 3.75 10.23
CA LEU A 634 -8.19 3.48 11.20
C LEU A 634 -7.50 2.15 10.86
N VAL A 635 -6.18 2.13 10.90
CA VAL A 635 -5.46 0.86 10.73
C VAL A 635 -5.46 0.12 12.04
N VAL A 636 -6.41 -0.77 12.19
CA VAL A 636 -6.33 -1.79 13.22
C VAL A 636 -5.74 -3.03 12.55
N PRO A 637 -4.61 -3.56 13.06
CA PRO A 637 -3.97 -4.73 12.48
C PRO A 637 -4.92 -5.94 12.48
N THR A 638 -4.78 -6.79 11.48
CA THR A 638 -5.41 -8.11 11.50
C THR A 638 -4.76 -8.93 12.60
N SER A 639 -5.54 -9.42 13.54
CA SER A 639 -5.07 -10.19 14.70
C SER A 639 -5.25 -11.69 14.49
N THR A 640 -4.32 -12.46 15.05
CA THR A 640 -4.41 -13.92 15.20
C THR A 640 -4.31 -14.24 16.69
N GLY A 641 -5.03 -15.25 17.19
CA GLY A 641 -5.00 -15.59 18.62
C GLY A 641 -5.70 -14.55 19.47
N LYS A 642 -5.03 -14.00 20.49
CA LYS A 642 -5.67 -13.11 21.45
C LYS A 642 -5.93 -11.72 20.92
N CYS A 643 -7.16 -11.23 21.05
CA CYS A 643 -7.60 -9.88 20.74
C CYS A 643 -8.17 -9.21 21.99
N GLN A 644 -7.97 -7.91 22.15
CA GLN A 644 -8.49 -7.18 23.29
C GLN A 644 -8.97 -5.78 22.91
N LEU A 645 -10.17 -5.42 23.34
CA LEU A 645 -10.65 -4.05 23.38
C LEU A 645 -10.51 -3.50 24.80
N ILE A 646 -9.89 -2.34 24.96
CA ILE A 646 -9.73 -1.65 26.25
C ILE A 646 -10.62 -0.42 26.29
N VAL A 647 -11.35 -0.25 27.38
CA VAL A 647 -12.14 0.94 27.69
C VAL A 647 -11.49 1.62 28.90
N TYR A 648 -10.66 2.61 28.69
CA TYR A 648 -10.02 3.42 29.73
C TYR A 648 -11.00 4.43 30.32
N VAL A 649 -11.29 4.36 31.59
CA VAL A 649 -12.23 5.28 32.27
C VAL A 649 -11.46 6.32 33.09
N TYR A 650 -11.74 7.62 32.85
CA TYR A 650 -11.07 8.70 33.57
C TYR A 650 -11.99 9.92 33.75
N LYS A 651 -11.57 10.89 34.56
CA LYS A 651 -12.38 12.04 34.98
C LYS A 651 -13.75 11.63 35.53
N LEU A 652 -13.78 10.47 36.19
CA LEU A 652 -14.94 9.96 36.87
C LEU A 652 -14.64 9.89 38.37
N SER A 653 -15.39 10.67 39.17
CA SER A 653 -15.23 10.70 40.62
C SER A 653 -15.54 9.33 41.23
N PRO A 654 -14.84 8.90 42.34
CA PRO A 654 -15.15 7.69 43.05
C PRO A 654 -16.56 7.58 43.63
N THR A 655 -17.33 8.66 43.56
CA THR A 655 -18.76 8.70 43.98
C THR A 655 -19.73 8.63 42.78
N LYS A 656 -19.22 8.48 41.56
CA LYS A 656 -19.99 8.46 40.32
C LYS A 656 -19.84 7.13 39.59
N GLU A 657 -20.76 6.83 38.66
CA GLU A 657 -20.76 5.58 37.94
C GLU A 657 -20.83 5.82 36.44
N LEU A 658 -20.07 5.04 35.67
CA LEU A 658 -20.24 4.88 34.23
C LEU A 658 -21.01 3.58 33.98
N GLY A 659 -22.13 3.66 33.31
CA GLY A 659 -22.90 2.51 32.85
C GLY A 659 -22.54 2.12 31.44
N LEU A 660 -22.39 0.83 31.18
CA LEU A 660 -22.14 0.29 29.83
C LEU A 660 -23.19 -0.78 29.50
N ALA A 661 -23.58 -0.80 28.23
CA ALA A 661 -24.43 -1.83 27.65
C ALA A 661 -24.02 -2.07 26.19
N ASP A 662 -24.35 -3.26 25.68
CA ASP A 662 -24.22 -3.63 24.25
C ASP A 662 -22.86 -3.19 23.64
N ILE A 663 -21.76 -3.70 24.19
CA ILE A 663 -20.44 -3.56 23.57
C ILE A 663 -20.37 -4.53 22.38
N LYS A 664 -20.09 -4.00 21.17
CA LYS A 664 -20.00 -4.79 19.94
C LYS A 664 -18.78 -4.44 19.15
N ILE A 665 -18.09 -5.45 18.68
CA ILE A 665 -16.95 -5.38 17.78
C ILE A 665 -17.34 -6.09 16.49
N GLY A 666 -17.57 -5.35 15.44
CA GLY A 666 -17.76 -5.87 14.08
C GLY A 666 -16.42 -6.04 13.39
N GLY A 667 -16.25 -7.05 12.56
CA GLY A 667 -15.00 -7.26 11.84
C GLY A 667 -15.09 -8.28 10.72
N HIS A 668 -14.06 -8.33 9.92
CA HIS A 668 -13.88 -9.30 8.86
C HIS A 668 -13.03 -10.47 9.34
N LEU A 669 -13.47 -11.68 9.02
CA LEU A 669 -12.71 -12.90 9.24
C LEU A 669 -11.83 -13.21 8.04
N GLY A 670 -10.62 -13.62 8.32
CA GLY A 670 -9.72 -14.30 7.41
C GLY A 670 -9.23 -15.61 8.03
N TYR A 671 -8.45 -16.36 7.27
CA TYR A 671 -7.85 -17.60 7.75
C TYR A 671 -6.36 -17.59 7.39
N THR A 672 -5.50 -17.93 8.37
CA THR A 672 -4.09 -18.17 8.08
C THR A 672 -3.96 -19.51 7.35
N ALA A 673 -3.05 -19.57 6.40
CA ALA A 673 -2.81 -20.78 5.64
C ALA A 673 -2.42 -21.95 6.59
N GLY A 674 -3.28 -22.97 6.69
CA GLY A 674 -2.94 -24.19 7.44
C GLY A 674 -4.06 -24.98 8.12
N ILE A 675 -5.32 -24.57 8.03
CA ILE A 675 -6.42 -25.29 8.73
C ILE A 675 -7.22 -26.17 7.77
N ASN A 676 -7.37 -27.45 8.18
CA ASN A 676 -8.37 -28.34 7.65
C ASN A 676 -9.74 -27.98 8.23
N GLU A 677 -10.67 -27.51 7.40
CA GLU A 677 -12.06 -27.50 7.79
C GLU A 677 -12.57 -28.94 7.93
N THR A 678 -13.16 -29.26 9.08
CA THR A 678 -14.05 -30.43 9.22
C THR A 678 -15.27 -30.18 8.36
N GLU A 679 -15.59 -31.14 7.52
CA GLU A 679 -16.68 -31.14 6.55
C GLU A 679 -18.01 -30.67 7.15
N VAL A 680 -18.55 -29.60 6.54
CA VAL A 680 -19.99 -29.34 6.57
C VAL A 680 -20.51 -29.69 5.19
N GLU A 681 -21.31 -30.76 5.14
CA GLU A 681 -22.02 -31.17 3.92
C GLU A 681 -22.84 -30.02 3.36
N THR A 682 -22.54 -29.57 2.16
CA THR A 682 -23.45 -28.79 1.34
C THR A 682 -23.46 -29.32 -0.10
N ASN A 683 -24.66 -29.49 -0.56
CA ASN A 683 -25.11 -30.02 -1.84
C ASN A 683 -24.38 -29.49 -3.08
N ASN A 684 -24.09 -30.41 -4.00
CA ASN A 684 -23.87 -30.30 -5.44
C ASN A 684 -23.87 -28.89 -6.03
N ARG A 685 -22.65 -28.30 -6.14
CA ARG A 685 -22.27 -27.35 -7.19
C ARG A 685 -20.98 -27.82 -7.84
N GLU A 686 -20.87 -27.69 -9.15
CA GLU A 686 -19.64 -28.00 -9.87
C GLU A 686 -18.45 -27.27 -9.21
N LYS A 687 -17.39 -28.02 -8.88
CA LYS A 687 -16.21 -27.47 -8.20
C LYS A 687 -15.41 -26.62 -9.19
N SER A 688 -15.43 -25.30 -9.00
CA SER A 688 -14.51 -24.42 -9.68
C SER A 688 -13.21 -24.31 -8.87
N ILE A 689 -12.09 -24.65 -9.48
CA ILE A 689 -10.77 -24.67 -8.85
C ILE A 689 -9.88 -23.69 -9.61
N TYR A 690 -9.21 -22.80 -8.89
CA TYR A 690 -8.28 -21.82 -9.43
C TYR A 690 -6.98 -21.83 -8.63
N ASN A 691 -5.86 -21.51 -9.27
CA ASN A 691 -4.62 -21.20 -8.54
C ASN A 691 -4.69 -19.79 -7.91
N ILE A 692 -3.66 -19.44 -7.15
CA ILE A 692 -3.55 -18.12 -6.47
C ILE A 692 -3.56 -16.92 -7.45
N LEU A 693 -3.26 -17.17 -8.73
CA LEU A 693 -3.27 -16.16 -9.80
C LEU A 693 -4.64 -16.05 -10.50
N GLY A 694 -5.68 -16.75 -9.99
CA GLY A 694 -7.01 -16.75 -10.58
C GLY A 694 -7.14 -17.58 -11.86
N GLN A 695 -6.19 -18.46 -12.18
CA GLN A 695 -6.26 -19.32 -13.35
C GLN A 695 -7.06 -20.58 -13.03
N PRO A 696 -8.00 -21.01 -13.89
CA PRO A 696 -8.80 -22.21 -13.65
C PRO A 696 -7.92 -23.47 -13.73
N LEU A 697 -8.11 -24.36 -12.77
CA LEU A 697 -7.44 -25.64 -12.69
C LEU A 697 -8.44 -26.78 -12.89
N SER A 698 -8.03 -27.84 -13.58
CA SER A 698 -8.85 -29.04 -13.75
C SER A 698 -8.86 -29.93 -12.50
N ALA A 699 -7.87 -29.76 -11.60
CA ALA A 699 -7.76 -30.44 -10.30
C ALA A 699 -6.90 -29.57 -9.34
N PRO A 700 -7.05 -29.74 -8.00
CA PRO A 700 -6.19 -29.08 -7.04
C PRO A 700 -4.73 -29.43 -7.25
N GLN A 701 -3.85 -28.43 -7.26
CA GLN A 701 -2.39 -28.60 -7.35
C GLN A 701 -1.75 -28.46 -5.97
N LYS A 702 -0.54 -28.98 -5.79
CA LYS A 702 0.24 -28.78 -4.56
C LYS A 702 0.52 -27.28 -4.38
N GLY A 703 0.25 -26.75 -3.21
CA GLY A 703 0.34 -25.33 -2.92
C GLY A 703 -1.05 -24.70 -2.74
N PHE A 704 -1.14 -23.39 -2.89
CA PHE A 704 -2.40 -22.64 -2.72
C PHE A 704 -3.34 -22.82 -3.91
N ASN A 705 -4.59 -23.14 -3.61
CA ASN A 705 -5.68 -23.24 -4.58
C ASN A 705 -6.89 -22.46 -4.06
N ILE A 706 -7.71 -21.94 -4.97
CA ILE A 706 -9.03 -21.40 -4.67
C ILE A 706 -10.05 -22.43 -5.14
N ILE A 707 -10.77 -23.06 -4.22
CA ILE A 707 -11.74 -24.10 -4.51
C ILE A 707 -13.11 -23.63 -4.03
N ASN A 708 -14.05 -23.44 -4.96
CA ASN A 708 -15.39 -22.88 -4.69
C ASN A 708 -15.36 -21.51 -4.00
N GLY A 709 -14.37 -20.66 -4.32
CA GLY A 709 -14.19 -19.35 -3.72
C GLY A 709 -13.36 -19.34 -2.42
N GLU A 710 -12.91 -20.49 -1.93
CA GLU A 710 -12.14 -20.62 -0.70
C GLU A 710 -10.67 -20.95 -0.99
N LYS A 711 -9.74 -20.30 -0.29
CA LYS A 711 -8.31 -20.63 -0.35
C LYS A 711 -8.05 -21.95 0.36
N ARG A 712 -7.37 -22.89 -0.30
CA ARG A 712 -6.95 -24.17 0.27
C ARG A 712 -5.50 -24.47 -0.09
N ILE A 713 -4.74 -24.96 0.87
CA ILE A 713 -3.40 -25.51 0.62
C ILE A 713 -3.52 -27.01 0.39
N ILE A 714 -3.06 -27.45 -0.77
CA ILE A 714 -2.89 -28.88 -1.08
C ILE A 714 -1.41 -29.22 -0.86
N ARG A 715 -1.13 -30.12 0.07
CA ARG A 715 0.21 -30.56 0.44
C ARG A 715 0.71 -31.69 -0.45
#